data_0e673907e73b9a5d4cf961b4700fa7fd
#
_entry.id   0e673907e73b9a5d4cf961b4700fa7fd
#
_cell.length_a   1.000
_cell.length_b   1.000
_cell.length_c   1.000
_cell.angle_alpha   90.00
_cell.angle_beta   90.00
_cell.angle_gamma   90.00
#
_symmetry.space_group_name_H-M   'P 1'
#
loop_
_entity.id
_entity.type
_entity.pdbx_description
1 polymer ?
#
loop_
_entity_poly.entity_id
_entity_poly.type
_entity_poly.pdbx_seq_one_letter_code
_entity_poly.pdbx_strand_id
1 'polypeptide(L)'
;ARMIFEASKNGSLTQVMIITTGLSIQDPRERPADKQQAADQAHAQWRDQSSDFMSLLNLWQHFENKRQELSSNQYSKYCRAHYVSFLRMKEWRDLHHQVHSACRALKLTENQKPAEYAAIHQALLSGLLGQVGIREDKWEFLGTRNRKFFIFPGSGLSKKPPKWVMVGSLMETAKQYGLNAAKIDSDWLEPLAAHLVKKTYSAPFYHQKSGQVMAKERQTLFGLSIVEGKNTVYGNVAPAEAREIFIQQALVEEGYRGKGSFYSANQKLVAELQGLEDRFRRRDLLAEQKVIYSFYHERIPEGIYNLPAFEKWRKSAERDNPNLLSISKEALMLRGLSADEEAQFPETVRCDGLEFELSYTFEPGHAEDGVSAKIPLALLHQLPRYYFEWLVPGMLRDKCIALVKSLPTQVRRHFVPVPDYVDKVLLQVRAQDRPLTEVLAEQLKRHTGVSIQDQDWRTENLDPWYLTNFLLQDENGKTIAMARSLEQLQRDFKQQINAGLEQASDDSLSRQGIVEWDFELPEQVSLKRGKIDIKAWPALVDCGDCVALEVMDNPLAAEKVSRQGQLRLALLRGREQEKYLTKHLLRGADLALKAAAIGSRQDIVQSLIAASFQQALFSEVGVLRDQASFDRCFQAGIGRVVDIAEQLGAHIESVLPKLHQNQKQVRALGLSAIYAKEDIEQQLQWLFSTDTLSHISLDLMAQYPRLVRGIEIRLEKLASQVGKDQQYIREIQAFLQPVPNPRSSGEQLLSEELTQAIDNFHWTLQEYRISLFAQQLKTRVPVSAKRLQKQWLELDDQLRRFTL
;
A
#
# COMPACT_ATOMS: atom_id res chain seq x y z
N ALA A 1 24.65 -63.47 -20.63
CA ALA A 1 26.04 -63.18 -20.23
C ALA A 1 26.12 -61.93 -19.31
N ARG A 2 25.59 -60.79 -19.70
CA ARG A 2 25.69 -59.50 -18.93
C ARG A 2 25.15 -59.62 -17.51
N MET A 3 24.03 -60.28 -17.31
CA MET A 3 23.41 -60.52 -15.97
C MET A 3 24.39 -61.30 -15.07
N ILE A 4 25.03 -62.30 -15.61
CA ILE A 4 25.96 -63.18 -14.89
C ILE A 4 27.22 -62.41 -14.48
N PHE A 5 27.81 -61.61 -15.38
CA PHE A 5 28.99 -60.81 -15.06
C PHE A 5 28.71 -59.76 -14.00
N GLU A 6 27.56 -59.10 -14.11
CA GLU A 6 27.12 -58.06 -13.09
C GLU A 6 26.82 -58.77 -11.75
N ALA A 7 26.22 -60.00 -11.78
CA ALA A 7 25.91 -60.72 -10.55
C ALA A 7 27.20 -61.16 -9.83
N SER A 8 28.26 -61.52 -10.55
CA SER A 8 29.56 -61.81 -9.96
C SER A 8 30.16 -60.57 -9.26
N LYS A 9 30.01 -59.40 -9.83
CA LYS A 9 30.53 -58.14 -9.25
C LYS A 9 29.82 -57.72 -7.98
N ASN A 10 28.52 -57.94 -7.90
CA ASN A 10 27.70 -57.49 -6.77
C ASN A 10 27.31 -58.60 -5.78
N GLY A 11 27.95 -59.80 -5.91
CA GLY A 11 27.80 -60.88 -4.96
C GLY A 11 26.42 -61.58 -5.01
N SER A 12 25.83 -61.71 -6.19
CA SER A 12 24.50 -62.35 -6.38
C SER A 12 24.55 -63.48 -7.43
N LEU A 13 25.70 -63.95 -7.78
CA LEU A 13 25.93 -64.90 -8.90
C LEU A 13 25.12 -66.22 -8.75
N THR A 14 25.08 -66.78 -7.55
CA THR A 14 24.37 -68.05 -7.27
C THR A 14 22.89 -67.93 -7.61
N GLN A 15 22.23 -66.87 -7.11
CA GLN A 15 20.80 -66.68 -7.34
C GLN A 15 20.49 -66.30 -8.78
N VAL A 16 21.31 -65.45 -9.40
CA VAL A 16 21.13 -65.00 -10.78
C VAL A 16 21.33 -66.14 -11.77
N MET A 17 22.30 -67.08 -11.52
CA MET A 17 22.45 -68.30 -12.36
C MET A 17 21.16 -69.11 -12.35
N ILE A 18 20.60 -69.37 -11.19
CA ILE A 18 19.32 -70.07 -11.05
C ILE A 18 18.20 -69.40 -11.85
N ILE A 19 18.02 -68.07 -11.63
CA ILE A 19 16.99 -67.32 -12.29
C ILE A 19 17.19 -67.30 -13.82
N THR A 20 18.35 -66.97 -14.28
CA THR A 20 18.64 -66.89 -15.73
C THR A 20 18.46 -68.20 -16.46
N THR A 21 18.78 -69.28 -15.84
CA THR A 21 18.60 -70.64 -16.43
C THR A 21 17.08 -71.01 -16.38
N GLY A 22 16.38 -70.64 -15.35
CA GLY A 22 14.92 -70.78 -15.26
C GLY A 22 14.13 -70.01 -16.32
N LEU A 23 14.65 -68.79 -16.66
CA LEU A 23 14.11 -68.00 -17.77
C LEU A 23 14.37 -68.54 -19.16
N SER A 24 15.31 -69.43 -19.30
CA SER A 24 15.75 -70.04 -20.60
C SER A 24 14.98 -71.30 -20.93
N ILE A 25 14.24 -71.87 -20.03
CA ILE A 25 13.42 -73.03 -20.23
C ILE A 25 11.92 -72.67 -20.22
N GLN A 26 11.06 -73.59 -20.64
CA GLN A 26 9.61 -73.43 -20.45
C GLN A 26 9.28 -73.50 -18.94
N ASP A 27 8.40 -72.62 -18.46
CA ASP A 27 8.02 -72.58 -17.05
C ASP A 27 7.68 -73.98 -16.54
N PRO A 28 8.34 -74.50 -15.49
CA PRO A 28 8.11 -75.83 -14.97
C PRO A 28 6.70 -75.96 -14.28
N ARG A 29 6.04 -74.92 -13.95
CA ARG A 29 4.72 -74.91 -13.35
C ARG A 29 3.67 -75.26 -14.43
N GLU A 30 2.89 -76.31 -14.18
CA GLU A 30 1.84 -76.76 -15.05
C GLU A 30 0.48 -76.37 -14.52
N ARG A 31 -0.42 -75.92 -15.40
CA ARG A 31 -1.75 -75.43 -15.03
C ARG A 31 -2.81 -76.12 -15.92
N PRO A 32 -3.10 -77.41 -15.64
CA PRO A 32 -4.09 -78.16 -16.42
C PRO A 32 -5.45 -77.47 -16.41
N ALA A 33 -6.16 -77.45 -17.54
CA ALA A 33 -7.43 -76.73 -17.71
C ALA A 33 -8.53 -77.19 -16.73
N ASP A 34 -8.53 -78.48 -16.36
CA ASP A 34 -9.46 -79.05 -15.41
C ASP A 34 -9.13 -78.91 -13.94
N LYS A 35 -7.91 -78.44 -13.61
CA LYS A 35 -7.37 -78.29 -12.24
C LYS A 35 -6.71 -76.94 -11.96
N GLN A 36 -7.08 -75.87 -12.65
CA GLN A 36 -6.42 -74.59 -12.58
C GLN A 36 -6.41 -74.03 -11.16
N GLN A 37 -7.50 -74.09 -10.42
CA GLN A 37 -7.58 -73.55 -9.07
C GLN A 37 -6.67 -74.33 -8.08
N ALA A 38 -6.64 -75.67 -8.19
CA ALA A 38 -5.76 -76.49 -7.35
C ALA A 38 -4.29 -76.22 -7.65
N ALA A 39 -3.93 -76.03 -8.93
CA ALA A 39 -2.54 -75.73 -9.36
C ALA A 39 -2.13 -74.33 -8.85
N ASP A 40 -3.02 -73.30 -8.98
CA ASP A 40 -2.77 -71.94 -8.47
C ASP A 40 -2.58 -71.93 -6.97
N GLN A 41 -3.34 -72.70 -6.22
CA GLN A 41 -3.21 -72.84 -4.78
C GLN A 41 -1.89 -73.54 -4.40
N ALA A 42 -1.48 -74.58 -5.10
CA ALA A 42 -0.20 -75.25 -4.89
C ALA A 42 0.97 -74.29 -5.18
N HIS A 43 0.91 -73.47 -6.25
CA HIS A 43 1.98 -72.57 -6.64
C HIS A 43 2.06 -71.33 -5.77
N ALA A 44 1.01 -70.98 -5.02
CA ALA A 44 0.95 -69.77 -4.21
C ALA A 44 2.06 -69.70 -3.13
N GLN A 45 2.50 -70.89 -2.62
CA GLN A 45 3.53 -70.99 -1.58
C GLN A 45 4.91 -70.48 -2.03
N TRP A 46 5.22 -70.49 -3.33
CA TRP A 46 6.52 -70.02 -3.87
C TRP A 46 6.39 -68.62 -4.45
N ARG A 47 5.21 -68.06 -4.49
CA ARG A 47 4.96 -66.72 -5.07
C ARG A 47 5.57 -65.63 -4.19
N ASP A 48 6.44 -64.80 -4.76
CA ASP A 48 6.87 -63.54 -4.18
C ASP A 48 5.97 -62.40 -4.72
N GLN A 49 5.59 -61.45 -3.87
CA GLN A 49 4.68 -60.36 -4.22
C GLN A 49 5.42 -59.19 -4.90
N SER A 50 6.73 -59.16 -4.85
CA SER A 50 7.58 -58.09 -5.36
C SER A 50 8.35 -58.48 -6.62
N SER A 51 8.49 -59.84 -6.88
CA SER A 51 9.27 -60.34 -8.01
C SER A 51 8.88 -61.73 -8.41
N ASP A 52 8.54 -61.93 -9.67
CA ASP A 52 8.35 -63.25 -10.26
C ASP A 52 9.69 -63.99 -10.40
N PHE A 53 10.83 -63.27 -10.49
CA PHE A 53 12.17 -63.87 -10.49
C PHE A 53 12.48 -64.50 -9.12
N MET A 54 12.07 -63.86 -8.04
CA MET A 54 12.17 -64.46 -6.70
C MET A 54 11.25 -65.67 -6.56
N SER A 55 10.08 -65.64 -7.20
CA SER A 55 9.16 -66.79 -7.21
C SER A 55 9.82 -68.02 -7.90
N LEU A 56 10.57 -67.80 -8.98
CA LEU A 56 11.35 -68.85 -9.63
C LEU A 56 12.47 -69.39 -8.71
N LEU A 57 13.17 -68.49 -8.04
CA LEU A 57 14.22 -68.87 -7.07
C LEU A 57 13.64 -69.69 -5.93
N ASN A 58 12.53 -69.28 -5.34
CA ASN A 58 11.81 -70.00 -4.27
C ASN A 58 11.39 -71.39 -4.74
N LEU A 59 10.85 -71.49 -5.95
CA LEU A 59 10.49 -72.76 -6.56
C LEU A 59 11.70 -73.68 -6.69
N TRP A 60 12.80 -73.22 -7.29
CA TRP A 60 14.02 -73.95 -7.42
C TRP A 60 14.54 -74.48 -6.08
N GLN A 61 14.67 -73.59 -5.08
CA GLN A 61 15.20 -73.96 -3.77
C GLN A 61 14.32 -75.03 -3.09
N HIS A 62 13.03 -74.88 -3.19
CA HIS A 62 12.10 -75.86 -2.62
C HIS A 62 12.25 -77.23 -3.27
N PHE A 63 12.29 -77.26 -4.59
CA PHE A 63 12.37 -78.56 -5.32
C PHE A 63 13.75 -79.21 -5.25
N GLU A 64 14.84 -78.46 -5.20
CA GLU A 64 16.19 -78.98 -4.99
C GLU A 64 16.36 -79.57 -3.59
N ASN A 65 15.84 -78.93 -2.56
CA ASN A 65 15.80 -79.48 -1.22
C ASN A 65 15.03 -80.83 -1.19
N LYS A 66 13.80 -80.87 -1.77
CA LYS A 66 13.02 -82.11 -1.87
C LYS A 66 13.70 -83.19 -2.70
N ARG A 67 14.43 -82.85 -3.73
CA ARG A 67 15.22 -83.81 -4.52
C ARG A 67 16.31 -84.48 -3.69
N GLN A 68 16.94 -83.75 -2.73
CA GLN A 68 17.94 -84.36 -1.84
C GLN A 68 17.34 -85.31 -0.80
N GLU A 69 16.08 -85.12 -0.45
CA GLU A 69 15.36 -85.91 0.56
C GLU A 69 14.70 -87.15 -0.05
N LEU A 70 14.30 -87.10 -1.34
CA LEU A 70 13.44 -88.11 -1.96
C LEU A 70 14.19 -88.95 -3.02
N SER A 71 13.77 -90.22 -3.20
CA SER A 71 14.25 -91.00 -4.34
C SER A 71 13.69 -90.44 -5.67
N SER A 72 14.31 -90.78 -6.80
CA SER A 72 13.90 -90.25 -8.11
C SER A 72 12.40 -90.52 -8.45
N ASN A 73 11.90 -91.66 -8.04
CA ASN A 73 10.46 -92.06 -8.26
C ASN A 73 9.52 -91.23 -7.30
N GLN A 74 9.95 -91.05 -6.08
CA GLN A 74 9.22 -90.23 -5.10
C GLN A 74 9.25 -88.81 -5.53
N TYR A 75 10.37 -88.25 -5.98
CA TYR A 75 10.48 -86.89 -6.46
C TYR A 75 9.60 -86.65 -7.72
N SER A 76 9.55 -87.60 -8.65
CA SER A 76 8.67 -87.45 -9.82
C SER A 76 7.20 -87.41 -9.42
N LYS A 77 6.76 -88.22 -8.41
CA LYS A 77 5.39 -88.20 -7.85
C LYS A 77 5.11 -86.90 -7.09
N TYR A 78 6.10 -86.39 -6.40
CA TYR A 78 6.08 -85.11 -5.68
C TYR A 78 5.88 -83.94 -6.64
N CYS A 79 6.63 -83.83 -7.71
CA CYS A 79 6.49 -82.83 -8.74
C CYS A 79 5.05 -82.88 -9.30
N ARG A 80 4.53 -84.01 -9.68
CA ARG A 80 3.15 -84.18 -10.21
C ARG A 80 2.11 -83.75 -9.25
N ALA A 81 2.21 -84.12 -7.97
CA ALA A 81 1.30 -83.71 -6.90
C ALA A 81 1.22 -82.19 -6.72
N HIS A 82 2.26 -81.44 -7.03
CA HIS A 82 2.36 -80.05 -6.94
C HIS A 82 2.21 -79.32 -8.29
N TYR A 83 1.77 -79.99 -9.30
CA TYR A 83 1.56 -79.45 -10.67
C TYR A 83 2.88 -78.84 -11.23
N VAL A 84 4.01 -79.54 -11.05
CA VAL A 84 5.29 -79.10 -11.57
C VAL A 84 5.86 -80.21 -12.49
N SER A 85 6.31 -79.87 -13.67
CA SER A 85 6.89 -80.82 -14.66
C SER A 85 8.28 -81.31 -14.18
N PHE A 86 8.33 -82.59 -13.91
CA PHE A 86 9.60 -83.26 -13.57
C PHE A 86 10.65 -83.09 -14.67
N LEU A 87 10.23 -83.23 -15.96
CA LEU A 87 11.13 -83.11 -17.10
C LEU A 87 11.71 -81.69 -17.19
N ARG A 88 10.88 -80.63 -17.05
CA ARG A 88 11.37 -79.27 -17.08
C ARG A 88 12.27 -78.89 -15.87
N MET A 89 11.99 -79.48 -14.70
CA MET A 89 12.88 -79.32 -13.54
C MET A 89 14.24 -80.00 -13.79
N LYS A 90 14.25 -81.13 -14.48
CA LYS A 90 15.50 -81.78 -14.88
C LYS A 90 16.27 -80.91 -15.89
N GLU A 91 15.57 -80.41 -16.92
CA GLU A 91 16.12 -79.50 -17.92
C GLU A 91 16.74 -78.26 -17.30
N TRP A 92 16.02 -77.65 -16.35
CA TRP A 92 16.54 -76.51 -15.63
C TRP A 92 17.83 -76.75 -14.90
N ARG A 93 17.91 -77.90 -14.24
CA ARG A 93 19.07 -78.28 -13.49
C ARG A 93 20.27 -78.58 -14.42
N ASP A 94 20.04 -79.29 -15.53
CA ASP A 94 21.06 -79.56 -16.50
C ASP A 94 21.65 -78.30 -17.11
N LEU A 95 20.78 -77.30 -17.42
CA LEU A 95 21.18 -75.99 -17.90
C LEU A 95 21.91 -75.20 -16.83
N HIS A 96 21.44 -75.22 -15.58
CA HIS A 96 22.12 -74.60 -14.46
C HIS A 96 23.55 -75.16 -14.28
N HIS A 97 23.70 -76.47 -14.36
CA HIS A 97 25.03 -77.12 -14.25
C HIS A 97 25.95 -76.67 -15.37
N GLN A 98 25.43 -76.54 -16.61
CA GLN A 98 26.22 -76.03 -17.73
C GLN A 98 26.71 -74.61 -17.53
N VAL A 99 25.76 -73.68 -17.10
CA VAL A 99 26.11 -72.30 -16.82
C VAL A 99 27.05 -72.19 -15.63
N HIS A 100 26.83 -72.95 -14.59
CA HIS A 100 27.74 -73.01 -13.43
C HIS A 100 29.18 -73.44 -13.84
N SER A 101 29.33 -74.48 -14.67
CA SER A 101 30.61 -74.91 -15.16
C SER A 101 31.33 -73.86 -16.01
N ALA A 102 30.54 -73.11 -16.85
CA ALA A 102 31.05 -71.96 -17.62
C ALA A 102 31.51 -70.80 -16.73
N CYS A 103 30.75 -70.46 -15.69
CA CYS A 103 31.13 -69.44 -14.74
C CYS A 103 32.42 -69.78 -13.99
N ARG A 104 32.61 -71.05 -13.60
CA ARG A 104 33.86 -71.58 -12.97
C ARG A 104 35.01 -71.43 -13.91
N ALA A 105 34.85 -71.84 -15.17
CA ALA A 105 35.92 -71.74 -16.20
C ALA A 105 36.33 -70.23 -16.40
N LEU A 106 35.39 -69.28 -16.27
CA LEU A 106 35.65 -67.86 -16.35
C LEU A 106 36.14 -67.27 -15.01
N LYS A 107 36.38 -68.10 -14.01
CA LYS A 107 36.77 -67.68 -12.64
C LYS A 107 35.85 -66.64 -11.98
N LEU A 108 34.56 -66.71 -12.26
CA LEU A 108 33.59 -65.87 -11.60
C LEU A 108 33.37 -66.32 -10.17
N THR A 109 33.28 -65.34 -9.22
CA THR A 109 33.17 -65.65 -7.80
C THR A 109 31.70 -65.80 -7.41
N GLU A 110 31.40 -66.98 -6.84
CA GLU A 110 30.03 -67.23 -6.28
C GLU A 110 29.94 -66.64 -4.86
N ASN A 111 28.76 -66.13 -4.53
CA ASN A 111 28.46 -65.62 -3.18
C ASN A 111 28.16 -66.79 -2.23
N GLN A 112 28.76 -66.73 -1.02
CA GLN A 112 28.57 -67.73 0.00
C GLN A 112 27.30 -67.54 0.85
N LYS A 113 26.79 -66.30 0.88
CA LYS A 113 25.56 -65.93 1.58
C LYS A 113 24.46 -65.56 0.59
N PRO A 114 23.19 -65.78 0.89
CA PRO A 114 22.08 -65.34 0.03
C PRO A 114 22.23 -63.85 -0.25
N ALA A 115 22.10 -63.47 -1.52
CA ALA A 115 22.17 -62.07 -1.91
C ALA A 115 20.84 -61.35 -1.65
N GLU A 116 20.95 -60.07 -1.36
CA GLU A 116 19.78 -59.22 -1.15
C GLU A 116 19.00 -58.97 -2.45
N TYR A 117 17.73 -58.63 -2.31
CA TYR A 117 16.82 -58.30 -3.43
C TYR A 117 17.45 -57.33 -4.44
N ALA A 118 18.03 -56.22 -3.94
CA ALA A 118 18.64 -55.17 -4.80
C ALA A 118 19.77 -55.73 -5.66
N ALA A 119 20.69 -56.51 -5.07
CA ALA A 119 21.83 -57.07 -5.78
C ALA A 119 21.41 -58.05 -6.90
N ILE A 120 20.43 -58.92 -6.62
CA ILE A 120 19.87 -59.85 -7.61
C ILE A 120 19.21 -59.08 -8.76
N HIS A 121 18.34 -58.11 -8.42
CA HIS A 121 17.55 -57.39 -9.43
C HIS A 121 18.39 -56.40 -10.25
N GLN A 122 19.42 -55.74 -9.68
CA GLN A 122 20.35 -54.91 -10.42
C GLN A 122 21.14 -55.77 -11.45
N ALA A 123 21.57 -56.95 -11.05
CA ALA A 123 22.26 -57.86 -11.99
C ALA A 123 21.32 -58.30 -13.13
N LEU A 124 20.08 -58.69 -12.84
CA LEU A 124 19.08 -59.02 -13.86
C LEU A 124 18.76 -57.83 -14.76
N LEU A 125 18.53 -56.64 -14.15
CA LEU A 125 18.27 -55.39 -14.86
C LEU A 125 19.36 -55.03 -15.87
N SER A 126 20.62 -55.30 -15.55
CA SER A 126 21.73 -55.05 -16.46
C SER A 126 21.55 -55.70 -17.84
N GLY A 127 20.84 -56.81 -17.89
CA GLY A 127 20.53 -57.53 -19.14
C GLY A 127 19.10 -57.24 -19.66
N LEU A 128 18.28 -56.52 -18.88
CA LEU A 128 16.87 -56.23 -19.19
C LEU A 128 16.57 -54.74 -19.33
N LEU A 129 17.59 -53.91 -19.60
CA LEU A 129 17.43 -52.45 -19.73
C LEU A 129 16.44 -52.03 -20.82
N GLY A 130 16.21 -52.89 -21.81
CA GLY A 130 15.18 -52.68 -22.85
C GLY A 130 13.81 -53.22 -22.50
N GLN A 131 13.59 -53.75 -21.28
CA GLN A 131 12.39 -54.34 -20.78
C GLN A 131 11.90 -53.69 -19.47
N VAL A 132 12.08 -52.39 -19.38
CA VAL A 132 11.71 -51.58 -18.22
C VAL A 132 10.47 -50.74 -18.54
N GLY A 133 9.58 -50.54 -17.55
CA GLY A 133 8.44 -49.64 -17.68
C GLY A 133 8.16 -48.83 -16.42
N ILE A 134 7.58 -47.68 -16.64
CA ILE A 134 7.00 -46.81 -15.60
C ILE A 134 5.49 -46.89 -15.67
N ARG A 135 4.84 -47.00 -14.56
CA ARG A 135 3.38 -46.99 -14.49
C ARG A 135 2.82 -45.63 -14.87
N GLU A 136 2.06 -45.58 -15.97
CA GLU A 136 1.40 -44.37 -16.50
C GLU A 136 -0.02 -44.23 -15.96
N ASP A 137 -0.76 -45.37 -15.88
CA ASP A 137 -2.10 -45.41 -15.33
C ASP A 137 -2.21 -46.61 -14.32
N LYS A 138 -3.39 -46.78 -13.71
CA LYS A 138 -3.63 -47.76 -12.64
C LYS A 138 -3.04 -49.15 -12.92
N TRP A 139 -3.09 -49.60 -14.15
CA TRP A 139 -2.66 -50.97 -14.56
C TRP A 139 -1.72 -50.99 -15.78
N GLU A 140 -1.56 -49.86 -16.48
CA GLU A 140 -0.79 -49.72 -17.71
C GLU A 140 0.60 -49.17 -17.45
N PHE A 141 1.60 -49.77 -18.08
CA PHE A 141 2.98 -49.31 -18.02
C PHE A 141 3.43 -48.80 -19.37
N LEU A 142 4.09 -47.65 -19.37
CA LEU A 142 4.87 -47.17 -20.50
C LEU A 142 6.29 -47.72 -20.42
N GLY A 143 6.65 -48.54 -21.38
CA GLY A 143 7.94 -49.14 -21.47
C GLY A 143 8.89 -48.42 -22.43
N THR A 144 10.09 -48.95 -22.49
CA THR A 144 11.09 -48.54 -23.50
C THR A 144 10.55 -48.64 -24.92
N ARG A 145 10.99 -47.77 -25.86
CA ARG A 145 10.55 -47.68 -27.27
C ARG A 145 9.05 -47.35 -27.37
N ASN A 146 8.52 -46.62 -26.37
CA ASN A 146 7.11 -46.18 -26.29
C ASN A 146 6.09 -47.32 -26.35
N ARG A 147 6.45 -48.51 -25.84
CA ARG A 147 5.57 -49.70 -25.81
C ARG A 147 4.72 -49.68 -24.55
N LYS A 148 3.41 -49.82 -24.69
CA LYS A 148 2.49 -49.92 -23.55
C LYS A 148 2.23 -51.41 -23.25
N PHE A 149 2.29 -51.77 -21.96
CA PHE A 149 2.08 -53.15 -21.56
C PHE A 149 1.43 -53.24 -20.18
N PHE A 150 0.83 -54.35 -19.90
CA PHE A 150 0.23 -54.71 -18.59
C PHE A 150 1.08 -55.80 -17.93
N ILE A 151 1.10 -55.87 -16.61
CA ILE A 151 1.69 -57.01 -15.91
C ILE A 151 0.78 -58.22 -16.14
N PHE A 152 1.37 -59.37 -16.44
CA PHE A 152 0.58 -60.61 -16.63
C PHE A 152 -0.24 -60.94 -15.40
N PRO A 153 -1.54 -61.34 -15.53
CA PRO A 153 -2.46 -61.55 -14.38
C PRO A 153 -1.96 -62.62 -13.39
N GLY A 154 -1.12 -63.54 -13.82
CA GLY A 154 -0.52 -64.59 -12.98
C GLY A 154 0.67 -64.11 -12.13
N SER A 155 1.21 -62.92 -12.39
CA SER A 155 2.29 -62.32 -11.61
C SER A 155 1.87 -61.98 -10.19
N GLY A 156 2.82 -62.08 -9.26
CA GLY A 156 2.68 -61.60 -7.90
C GLY A 156 2.38 -60.10 -7.80
N LEU A 157 2.84 -59.33 -8.79
CA LEU A 157 2.68 -57.87 -8.84
C LEU A 157 1.36 -57.41 -9.44
N SER A 158 0.56 -58.32 -10.04
CA SER A 158 -0.64 -57.94 -10.78
C SER A 158 -1.71 -57.20 -9.94
N LYS A 159 -1.84 -57.52 -8.63
CA LYS A 159 -2.81 -56.90 -7.71
C LYS A 159 -2.36 -55.53 -7.17
N LYS A 160 -1.03 -55.32 -7.03
CA LYS A 160 -0.43 -54.07 -6.53
C LYS A 160 0.77 -53.69 -7.42
N PRO A 161 0.52 -53.17 -8.63
CA PRO A 161 1.58 -52.85 -9.57
C PRO A 161 2.48 -51.70 -9.01
N PRO A 162 3.80 -51.85 -9.06
CA PRO A 162 4.75 -50.85 -8.58
C PRO A 162 4.84 -49.68 -9.56
N LYS A 163 5.52 -48.59 -9.13
CA LYS A 163 5.76 -47.46 -10.01
C LYS A 163 6.70 -47.80 -11.16
N TRP A 164 7.77 -48.51 -10.86
CA TRP A 164 8.75 -48.97 -11.83
C TRP A 164 8.82 -50.50 -11.85
N VAL A 165 8.88 -51.09 -13.04
CA VAL A 165 8.91 -52.53 -13.24
C VAL A 165 9.95 -52.88 -14.28
N MET A 166 10.64 -54.03 -14.13
CA MET A 166 11.31 -54.73 -15.21
C MET A 166 10.57 -56.02 -15.49
N VAL A 167 10.56 -56.46 -16.74
CA VAL A 167 9.93 -57.71 -17.16
C VAL A 167 10.96 -58.59 -17.89
N GLY A 168 10.83 -59.87 -17.76
CA GLY A 168 11.70 -60.84 -18.46
C GLY A 168 11.45 -60.88 -19.96
N SER A 169 10.23 -60.79 -20.39
CA SER A 169 9.82 -60.72 -21.79
C SER A 169 8.47 -60.05 -21.96
N LEU A 170 8.12 -59.67 -23.17
CA LEU A 170 6.80 -59.16 -23.55
C LEU A 170 6.10 -60.23 -24.39
N MET A 171 4.84 -60.51 -24.05
CA MET A 171 3.95 -61.40 -24.79
C MET A 171 2.83 -60.58 -25.41
N GLU A 172 2.61 -60.76 -26.68
CA GLU A 172 1.53 -60.07 -27.41
C GLU A 172 0.35 -61.01 -27.57
N THR A 173 -0.83 -60.55 -27.12
CA THR A 173 -2.12 -61.17 -27.32
C THR A 173 -3.10 -60.09 -27.77
N ALA A 174 -4.36 -60.06 -27.29
CA ALA A 174 -5.23 -58.93 -27.48
C ALA A 174 -4.68 -57.65 -26.79
N LYS A 175 -3.80 -57.82 -25.77
CA LYS A 175 -3.05 -56.78 -25.09
C LYS A 175 -1.58 -57.25 -24.96
N GLN A 176 -0.67 -56.31 -24.76
CA GLN A 176 0.73 -56.67 -24.52
C GLN A 176 0.93 -56.90 -23.00
N TYR A 177 1.50 -58.02 -22.63
CA TYR A 177 1.75 -58.39 -21.23
C TYR A 177 3.25 -58.61 -20.96
N GLY A 178 3.71 -58.01 -19.84
CA GLY A 178 5.02 -58.30 -19.31
C GLY A 178 5.00 -59.58 -18.46
N LEU A 179 5.80 -60.52 -18.86
CA LEU A 179 6.03 -61.81 -18.18
C LEU A 179 7.21 -61.70 -17.25
N ASN A 180 7.16 -62.41 -16.11
CA ASN A 180 8.23 -62.41 -15.11
C ASN A 180 8.57 -60.99 -14.67
N ALA A 181 7.63 -60.32 -14.03
CA ALA A 181 7.76 -58.94 -13.60
C ALA A 181 8.48 -58.84 -12.24
N ALA A 182 9.25 -57.80 -12.06
CA ALA A 182 9.80 -57.44 -10.75
C ALA A 182 9.77 -55.92 -10.53
N LYS A 183 9.50 -55.54 -9.30
CA LYS A 183 9.63 -54.16 -8.83
C LYS A 183 11.11 -53.76 -8.90
N ILE A 184 11.39 -52.59 -9.44
CA ILE A 184 12.74 -51.99 -9.46
C ILE A 184 12.71 -50.58 -8.85
N ASP A 185 13.89 -50.10 -8.47
CA ASP A 185 14.09 -48.70 -8.09
C ASP A 185 14.63 -47.93 -9.31
N SER A 186 14.07 -46.72 -9.53
CA SER A 186 14.55 -45.82 -10.60
C SER A 186 16.03 -45.49 -10.50
N ASP A 187 16.53 -45.41 -9.27
CA ASP A 187 17.94 -45.03 -9.02
C ASP A 187 18.95 -46.08 -9.51
N TRP A 188 18.52 -47.30 -9.74
CA TRP A 188 19.35 -48.36 -10.34
C TRP A 188 19.54 -48.17 -11.86
N LEU A 189 18.62 -47.43 -12.51
CA LEU A 189 18.65 -47.28 -13.98
C LEU A 189 19.79 -46.37 -14.45
N GLU A 190 20.03 -45.24 -13.77
CA GLU A 190 21.04 -44.27 -14.18
C GLU A 190 22.47 -44.91 -14.28
N PRO A 191 22.98 -45.58 -13.23
CA PRO A 191 24.31 -46.20 -13.29
C PRO A 191 24.39 -47.40 -14.23
N LEU A 192 23.37 -48.25 -14.27
CA LEU A 192 23.40 -49.47 -15.10
C LEU A 192 23.23 -49.17 -16.60
N ALA A 193 22.44 -48.11 -16.92
CA ALA A 193 22.14 -47.70 -18.29
C ALA A 193 23.04 -46.56 -18.80
N ALA A 194 24.04 -46.09 -18.05
CA ALA A 194 24.83 -44.90 -18.38
C ALA A 194 25.40 -44.89 -19.83
N HIS A 195 25.70 -46.05 -20.39
CA HIS A 195 26.20 -46.20 -21.76
C HIS A 195 25.13 -46.20 -22.86
N LEU A 196 23.83 -46.21 -22.49
CA LEU A 196 22.66 -46.26 -23.38
C LEU A 196 21.76 -45.02 -23.23
N VAL A 197 21.98 -44.25 -22.21
CA VAL A 197 21.17 -43.09 -21.88
C VAL A 197 21.49 -41.92 -22.79
N LYS A 198 20.45 -41.32 -23.37
CA LYS A 198 20.54 -40.05 -24.07
C LYS A 198 20.21 -38.91 -23.07
N LYS A 199 21.16 -38.02 -22.90
CA LYS A 199 21.02 -36.83 -22.05
C LYS A 199 20.62 -35.62 -22.90
N THR A 200 19.65 -34.88 -22.41
CA THR A 200 19.22 -33.59 -22.96
C THR A 200 19.14 -32.55 -21.83
N TYR A 201 19.46 -31.32 -22.15
CA TYR A 201 19.53 -30.23 -21.21
C TYR A 201 18.56 -29.15 -21.64
N SER A 202 17.87 -28.55 -20.71
CA SER A 202 16.89 -27.50 -20.98
C SER A 202 16.91 -26.42 -19.88
N ALA A 203 16.43 -25.24 -20.22
CA ALA A 203 16.30 -24.10 -19.30
C ALA A 203 17.59 -23.84 -18.51
N PRO A 204 18.73 -23.57 -19.18
CA PRO A 204 19.94 -23.24 -18.47
C PRO A 204 19.78 -21.89 -17.75
N PHE A 205 20.29 -21.79 -16.51
CA PHE A 205 20.19 -20.63 -15.65
C PHE A 205 21.35 -20.51 -14.68
N TYR A 206 21.66 -19.30 -14.27
CA TYR A 206 22.66 -19.06 -13.24
C TYR A 206 22.10 -19.32 -11.84
N HIS A 207 22.72 -20.20 -11.09
CA HIS A 207 22.33 -20.54 -9.73
C HIS A 207 23.19 -19.75 -8.72
N GLN A 208 22.64 -18.69 -8.17
CA GLN A 208 23.35 -17.70 -7.33
C GLN A 208 24.08 -18.33 -6.13
N LYS A 209 23.47 -19.33 -5.44
CA LYS A 209 24.06 -19.95 -4.24
C LYS A 209 25.33 -20.75 -4.55
N SER A 210 25.39 -21.46 -5.66
CA SER A 210 26.55 -22.24 -6.05
C SER A 210 27.52 -21.48 -6.95
N GLY A 211 27.10 -20.34 -7.51
CA GLY A 211 27.90 -19.60 -8.48
C GLY A 211 28.13 -20.31 -9.80
N GLN A 212 27.27 -21.28 -10.14
CA GLN A 212 27.37 -22.11 -11.34
C GLN A 212 26.21 -21.87 -12.29
N VAL A 213 26.45 -22.09 -13.58
CA VAL A 213 25.34 -22.19 -14.53
C VAL A 213 24.86 -23.64 -14.53
N MET A 214 23.60 -23.83 -14.23
CA MET A 214 22.91 -25.09 -14.09
C MET A 214 21.91 -25.26 -15.22
N ALA A 215 21.60 -26.51 -15.59
CA ALA A 215 20.51 -26.81 -16.50
C ALA A 215 19.68 -27.99 -15.96
N LYS A 216 18.45 -28.10 -16.44
CA LYS A 216 17.58 -29.24 -16.17
C LYS A 216 18.00 -30.39 -17.09
N GLU A 217 18.62 -31.41 -16.50
CA GLU A 217 18.98 -32.64 -17.21
C GLU A 217 17.80 -33.60 -17.27
N ARG A 218 17.50 -34.08 -18.47
CA ARG A 218 16.57 -35.17 -18.73
C ARG A 218 17.35 -36.34 -19.34
N GLN A 219 17.18 -37.50 -18.74
CA GLN A 219 17.82 -38.74 -19.24
C GLN A 219 16.74 -39.68 -19.78
N THR A 220 16.95 -40.15 -20.99
CA THR A 220 16.03 -41.10 -21.63
C THR A 220 16.77 -42.40 -22.01
N LEU A 221 16.13 -43.52 -21.64
CA LEU A 221 16.59 -44.87 -22.00
C LEU A 221 15.62 -45.42 -23.06
N PHE A 222 16.12 -45.56 -24.30
CA PHE A 222 15.29 -45.96 -25.43
C PHE A 222 13.94 -45.21 -25.55
N GLY A 223 13.98 -43.89 -25.30
CA GLY A 223 12.80 -43.03 -25.34
C GLY A 223 12.01 -42.95 -24.02
N LEU A 224 12.23 -43.85 -23.06
CA LEU A 224 11.61 -43.78 -21.74
C LEU A 224 12.36 -42.79 -20.84
N SER A 225 11.68 -41.82 -20.27
CA SER A 225 12.29 -40.86 -19.32
C SER A 225 12.57 -41.56 -17.99
N ILE A 226 13.87 -41.69 -17.66
CA ILE A 226 14.32 -42.33 -16.40
C ILE A 226 14.76 -41.30 -15.36
N VAL A 227 15.22 -40.11 -15.77
CA VAL A 227 15.52 -38.96 -14.92
C VAL A 227 14.92 -37.73 -15.56
N GLU A 228 14.21 -36.91 -14.77
CA GLU A 228 13.57 -35.71 -15.26
C GLU A 228 13.83 -34.52 -14.32
N GLY A 229 14.37 -33.43 -14.90
CA GLY A 229 14.56 -32.19 -14.20
C GLY A 229 15.68 -32.16 -13.16
N LYS A 230 16.66 -33.05 -13.22
CA LYS A 230 17.85 -33.05 -12.35
C LYS A 230 18.72 -31.82 -12.68
N ASN A 231 19.04 -31.02 -11.68
CA ASN A 231 19.95 -29.89 -11.87
C ASN A 231 21.38 -30.38 -12.06
N THR A 232 21.98 -30.03 -13.19
CA THR A 232 23.36 -30.43 -13.53
C THR A 232 24.15 -29.17 -13.92
N VAL A 233 25.47 -29.19 -13.65
CA VAL A 233 26.38 -28.10 -14.02
C VAL A 233 26.49 -28.03 -15.54
N TYR A 234 25.94 -27.00 -16.12
CA TYR A 234 25.82 -26.82 -17.56
C TYR A 234 27.13 -26.38 -18.21
N GLY A 235 27.98 -25.67 -17.47
CA GLY A 235 29.27 -25.22 -17.95
C GLY A 235 30.22 -26.36 -18.46
N ASN A 236 30.01 -27.60 -17.98
CA ASN A 236 30.75 -28.77 -18.46
C ASN A 236 30.18 -29.30 -19.78
N VAL A 237 28.98 -28.92 -20.16
CA VAL A 237 28.29 -29.43 -21.36
C VAL A 237 28.43 -28.44 -22.51
N ALA A 238 28.16 -27.16 -22.24
CA ALA A 238 28.20 -26.07 -23.21
C ALA A 238 28.87 -24.84 -22.59
N PRO A 239 30.20 -24.78 -22.54
CA PRO A 239 30.94 -23.70 -21.87
C PRO A 239 30.67 -22.32 -22.45
N ALA A 240 30.51 -22.21 -23.77
CA ALA A 240 30.27 -20.95 -24.45
C ALA A 240 28.90 -20.36 -24.05
N GLU A 241 27.83 -21.15 -24.16
CA GLU A 241 26.49 -20.76 -23.76
C GLU A 241 26.40 -20.48 -22.24
N ALA A 242 27.07 -21.29 -21.43
CA ALA A 242 27.15 -21.07 -19.99
C ALA A 242 27.86 -19.76 -19.65
N ARG A 243 28.87 -19.34 -20.42
CA ARG A 243 29.53 -18.03 -20.25
C ARG A 243 28.57 -16.88 -20.55
N GLU A 244 27.81 -16.96 -21.63
CA GLU A 244 26.81 -15.95 -21.97
C GLU A 244 25.75 -15.79 -20.85
N ILE A 245 25.21 -16.92 -20.36
CA ILE A 245 24.25 -16.93 -19.25
C ILE A 245 24.88 -16.39 -17.98
N PHE A 246 26.14 -16.74 -17.68
CA PHE A 246 26.84 -16.21 -16.50
C PHE A 246 26.99 -14.69 -16.59
N ILE A 247 27.43 -14.14 -17.73
CA ILE A 247 27.56 -12.70 -17.91
C ILE A 247 26.20 -12.04 -17.79
N GLN A 248 25.20 -12.56 -18.48
CA GLN A 248 23.85 -11.97 -18.48
C GLN A 248 23.24 -12.01 -17.08
N GLN A 249 23.12 -13.19 -16.48
CA GLN A 249 22.34 -13.35 -15.25
C GLN A 249 23.12 -13.03 -13.98
N ALA A 250 24.44 -13.17 -13.98
CA ALA A 250 25.24 -12.82 -12.82
C ALA A 250 25.66 -11.35 -12.81
N LEU A 251 26.16 -10.82 -13.93
CA LEU A 251 26.77 -9.49 -13.95
C LEU A 251 25.84 -8.38 -14.44
N VAL A 252 24.91 -8.70 -15.34
CA VAL A 252 23.94 -7.73 -15.86
C VAL A 252 22.63 -7.72 -15.05
N GLU A 253 22.06 -8.90 -14.75
CA GLU A 253 20.77 -9.07 -14.05
C GLU A 253 20.90 -9.23 -12.51
N GLU A 254 21.94 -8.68 -11.91
CA GLU A 254 22.12 -8.58 -10.46
C GLU A 254 22.27 -9.92 -9.70
N GLY A 255 22.65 -10.99 -10.38
CA GLY A 255 22.88 -12.30 -9.76
C GLY A 255 24.21 -12.47 -9.04
N TYR A 256 25.15 -11.52 -9.16
CA TYR A 256 26.48 -11.62 -8.61
C TYR A 256 26.51 -11.59 -7.08
N ARG A 257 27.23 -12.56 -6.50
CA ARG A 257 27.43 -12.68 -5.05
C ARG A 257 28.92 -12.79 -4.66
N GLY A 258 29.79 -12.31 -5.53
CA GLY A 258 31.22 -12.26 -5.29
C GLY A 258 31.65 -11.06 -4.43
N LYS A 259 32.97 -10.91 -4.27
CA LYS A 259 33.57 -9.87 -3.41
C LYS A 259 34.19 -8.69 -4.20
N GLY A 260 33.87 -8.57 -5.49
CA GLY A 260 34.41 -7.50 -6.34
C GLY A 260 33.74 -6.15 -6.07
N SER A 261 34.54 -5.13 -5.70
CA SER A 261 34.04 -3.76 -5.46
C SER A 261 33.52 -3.08 -6.73
N PHE A 262 34.05 -3.46 -7.90
CA PHE A 262 33.57 -2.95 -9.19
C PHE A 262 32.08 -3.12 -9.37
N TYR A 263 31.51 -4.24 -8.90
CA TYR A 263 30.10 -4.55 -9.10
C TYR A 263 29.19 -3.57 -8.37
N SER A 264 29.46 -3.33 -7.08
CA SER A 264 28.70 -2.34 -6.32
C SER A 264 28.86 -0.91 -6.85
N ALA A 265 30.04 -0.57 -7.38
CA ALA A 265 30.27 0.71 -8.02
C ALA A 265 29.47 0.85 -9.33
N ASN A 266 29.49 -0.17 -10.17
CA ASN A 266 28.73 -0.19 -11.42
C ASN A 266 27.22 -0.17 -11.15
N GLN A 267 26.73 -0.91 -10.16
CA GLN A 267 25.31 -0.88 -9.77
C GLN A 267 24.88 0.51 -9.26
N LYS A 268 25.71 1.16 -8.47
CA LYS A 268 25.45 2.54 -8.04
C LYS A 268 25.36 3.50 -9.22
N LEU A 269 26.26 3.36 -10.18
CA LEU A 269 26.26 4.20 -11.37
C LEU A 269 25.00 3.95 -12.24
N VAL A 270 24.60 2.69 -12.42
CA VAL A 270 23.37 2.36 -13.14
C VAL A 270 22.15 2.95 -12.42
N ALA A 271 22.07 2.77 -11.09
CA ALA A 271 20.99 3.34 -10.27
C ALA A 271 20.97 4.89 -10.31
N GLU A 272 22.14 5.55 -10.31
CA GLU A 272 22.25 6.99 -10.49
C GLU A 272 21.66 7.43 -11.85
N LEU A 273 22.02 6.74 -12.93
CA LEU A 273 21.50 7.07 -14.26
C LEU A 273 20.02 6.76 -14.42
N GLN A 274 19.53 5.68 -13.82
CA GLN A 274 18.09 5.40 -13.74
C GLN A 274 17.34 6.50 -12.96
N GLY A 275 17.92 6.94 -11.83
CA GLY A 275 17.38 8.07 -11.08
C GLY A 275 17.31 9.36 -11.90
N LEU A 276 18.28 9.59 -12.80
CA LEU A 276 18.23 10.70 -13.75
C LEU A 276 17.10 10.50 -14.78
N GLU A 277 16.91 9.32 -15.33
CA GLU A 277 15.79 9.02 -16.22
C GLU A 277 14.43 9.25 -15.57
N ASP A 278 14.28 8.83 -14.32
CA ASP A 278 13.06 9.07 -13.53
C ASP A 278 12.86 10.57 -13.27
N ARG A 279 13.94 11.27 -12.89
CA ARG A 279 13.92 12.72 -12.63
C ARG A 279 13.52 13.52 -13.87
N PHE A 280 14.05 13.19 -15.04
CA PHE A 280 13.74 13.89 -16.30
C PHE A 280 12.53 13.31 -17.04
N ARG A 281 11.86 12.28 -16.48
CA ARG A 281 10.74 11.54 -17.07
C ARG A 281 11.04 11.07 -18.50
N ARG A 282 12.22 10.47 -18.69
CA ARG A 282 12.74 10.02 -19.98
C ARG A 282 13.31 8.61 -19.86
N ARG A 283 13.44 7.91 -20.97
CA ARG A 283 14.04 6.56 -21.06
C ARG A 283 15.11 6.51 -22.16
N ASP A 284 15.80 7.63 -22.40
CA ASP A 284 16.80 7.79 -23.44
C ASP A 284 18.16 8.28 -22.94
N LEU A 285 18.40 8.21 -21.64
CA LEU A 285 19.66 8.63 -21.03
C LEU A 285 20.57 7.44 -20.74
N LEU A 286 20.01 6.32 -20.24
CA LEU A 286 20.75 5.12 -19.92
C LEU A 286 20.83 4.19 -21.13
N ALA A 287 22.02 3.69 -21.41
CA ALA A 287 22.23 2.67 -22.43
C ALA A 287 21.51 1.36 -22.06
N GLU A 288 21.01 0.65 -23.08
CA GLU A 288 20.36 -0.64 -22.89
C GLU A 288 21.30 -1.65 -22.20
N GLN A 289 20.73 -2.61 -21.51
CA GLN A 289 21.46 -3.71 -20.85
C GLN A 289 22.45 -4.42 -21.78
N LYS A 290 22.18 -4.39 -23.09
CA LYS A 290 23.08 -4.93 -24.11
C LYS A 290 24.46 -4.28 -24.11
N VAL A 291 24.57 -3.00 -23.80
CA VAL A 291 25.85 -2.29 -23.71
C VAL A 291 26.65 -2.79 -22.50
N ILE A 292 25.97 -2.99 -21.35
CA ILE A 292 26.57 -3.55 -20.13
C ILE A 292 27.05 -4.98 -20.40
N TYR A 293 26.23 -5.77 -21.10
CA TYR A 293 26.59 -7.13 -21.51
C TYR A 293 27.85 -7.13 -22.40
N SER A 294 27.86 -6.30 -23.45
CA SER A 294 29.00 -6.19 -24.38
C SER A 294 30.28 -5.77 -23.64
N PHE A 295 30.19 -4.86 -22.69
CA PHE A 295 31.29 -4.40 -21.86
C PHE A 295 31.97 -5.57 -21.12
N TYR A 296 31.18 -6.42 -20.46
CA TYR A 296 31.71 -7.61 -19.78
C TYR A 296 32.13 -8.70 -20.75
N HIS A 297 31.38 -8.91 -21.82
CA HIS A 297 31.66 -9.93 -22.82
C HIS A 297 33.04 -9.74 -23.50
N GLU A 298 33.42 -8.49 -23.79
CA GLU A 298 34.70 -8.15 -24.40
C GLU A 298 35.90 -8.34 -23.45
N ARG A 299 35.67 -8.22 -22.14
CA ARG A 299 36.74 -8.21 -21.13
C ARG A 299 36.99 -9.55 -20.44
N ILE A 300 35.93 -10.34 -20.31
CA ILE A 300 35.99 -11.64 -19.62
C ILE A 300 36.44 -12.72 -20.62
N PRO A 301 37.52 -13.50 -20.34
CA PRO A 301 37.98 -14.56 -21.21
C PRO A 301 36.95 -15.68 -21.47
N GLU A 302 37.05 -16.35 -22.61
CA GLU A 302 36.10 -17.37 -23.06
C GLU A 302 35.96 -18.58 -22.10
N GLY A 303 36.97 -18.94 -21.34
CA GLY A 303 36.89 -20.07 -20.41
C GLY A 303 36.24 -19.82 -19.08
N ILE A 304 35.66 -18.64 -18.86
CA ILE A 304 35.09 -18.22 -17.58
C ILE A 304 33.55 -18.21 -17.64
N TYR A 305 32.93 -19.23 -17.08
CA TYR A 305 31.48 -19.45 -17.09
C TYR A 305 30.89 -19.73 -15.71
N ASN A 306 31.61 -19.41 -14.62
CA ASN A 306 31.11 -19.55 -13.25
C ASN A 306 31.84 -18.60 -12.30
N LEU A 307 31.21 -18.33 -11.14
CA LEU A 307 31.70 -17.39 -10.15
C LEU A 307 33.08 -17.74 -9.58
N PRO A 308 33.44 -18.98 -9.22
CA PRO A 308 34.76 -19.31 -8.71
C PRO A 308 35.89 -19.02 -9.73
N ALA A 309 35.70 -19.40 -11.00
CA ALA A 309 36.67 -19.12 -12.06
C ALA A 309 36.79 -17.62 -12.33
N PHE A 310 35.64 -16.91 -12.34
CA PHE A 310 35.60 -15.47 -12.51
C PHE A 310 36.36 -14.75 -11.37
N GLU A 311 36.09 -15.10 -10.11
CA GLU A 311 36.75 -14.47 -8.95
C GLU A 311 38.25 -14.71 -8.93
N LYS A 312 38.70 -15.91 -9.37
CA LYS A 312 40.13 -16.21 -9.50
C LYS A 312 40.78 -15.35 -10.57
N TRP A 313 40.20 -15.28 -11.75
CA TRP A 313 40.66 -14.44 -12.85
C TRP A 313 40.64 -12.96 -12.51
N ARG A 314 39.50 -12.46 -11.97
CA ARG A 314 39.32 -11.07 -11.60
C ARG A 314 40.43 -10.55 -10.70
N LYS A 315 40.76 -11.31 -9.64
CA LYS A 315 41.81 -10.92 -8.68
C LYS A 315 43.17 -10.75 -9.36
N SER A 316 43.43 -11.52 -10.40
CA SER A 316 44.68 -11.38 -11.18
C SER A 316 44.57 -10.16 -12.11
N ALA A 317 43.50 -10.06 -12.86
CA ALA A 317 43.25 -9.00 -13.83
C ALA A 317 43.22 -7.59 -13.22
N GLU A 318 42.58 -7.45 -12.02
CA GLU A 318 42.51 -6.19 -11.30
C GLU A 318 43.87 -5.74 -10.69
N ARG A 319 44.84 -6.65 -10.51
CA ARG A 319 46.21 -6.25 -10.13
C ARG A 319 46.93 -5.54 -11.27
N ASP A 320 46.69 -5.97 -12.51
CA ASP A 320 47.29 -5.39 -13.70
C ASP A 320 46.51 -4.13 -14.14
N ASN A 321 45.20 -4.14 -14.02
CA ASN A 321 44.33 -3.01 -14.33
C ASN A 321 43.17 -2.93 -13.32
N PRO A 322 43.25 -2.09 -12.26
CA PRO A 322 42.25 -1.96 -11.22
C PRO A 322 40.84 -1.55 -11.72
N ASN A 323 40.78 -0.86 -12.86
CA ASN A 323 39.54 -0.34 -13.42
C ASN A 323 39.00 -1.19 -14.59
N LEU A 324 39.56 -2.38 -14.83
CA LEU A 324 39.18 -3.23 -15.97
C LEU A 324 37.68 -3.50 -16.06
N LEU A 325 37.02 -3.71 -14.90
CA LEU A 325 35.61 -4.05 -14.79
C LEU A 325 34.74 -2.88 -14.35
N SER A 326 35.32 -1.68 -14.17
CA SER A 326 34.58 -0.47 -13.84
C SER A 326 34.02 0.18 -15.11
N ILE A 327 32.73 0.35 -15.18
CA ILE A 327 32.05 1.00 -16.31
C ILE A 327 32.11 2.51 -16.10
N SER A 328 32.50 3.27 -17.12
CA SER A 328 32.48 4.74 -17.02
C SER A 328 31.08 5.30 -17.28
N LYS A 329 30.79 6.47 -16.72
CA LYS A 329 29.52 7.17 -16.90
C LYS A 329 29.24 7.44 -18.39
N GLU A 330 30.26 7.84 -19.12
CA GLU A 330 30.19 8.14 -20.57
C GLU A 330 29.82 6.91 -21.40
N ALA A 331 30.23 5.70 -20.96
CA ALA A 331 29.89 4.46 -21.66
C ALA A 331 28.43 4.06 -21.46
N LEU A 332 27.81 4.47 -20.36
CA LEU A 332 26.41 4.17 -20.05
C LEU A 332 25.45 5.29 -20.44
N MET A 333 25.93 6.52 -20.63
CA MET A 333 25.06 7.63 -21.05
C MET A 333 24.99 7.71 -22.58
N LEU A 334 23.77 7.68 -23.11
CA LEU A 334 23.52 7.88 -24.53
C LEU A 334 23.73 9.34 -24.97
N ARG A 335 23.49 10.29 -24.05
CA ARG A 335 23.73 11.73 -24.25
C ARG A 335 23.96 12.43 -22.92
N GLY A 336 24.67 13.57 -22.96
CA GLY A 336 24.81 14.46 -21.82
C GLY A 336 23.54 15.25 -21.54
N LEU A 337 23.41 15.73 -20.31
CA LEU A 337 22.36 16.67 -19.88
C LEU A 337 22.88 18.10 -20.04
N SER A 338 22.01 19.04 -20.43
CA SER A 338 22.32 20.47 -20.42
C SER A 338 21.99 21.07 -19.03
N ALA A 339 22.66 22.19 -18.70
CA ALA A 339 22.38 22.92 -17.46
C ALA A 339 20.91 23.41 -17.39
N ASP A 340 20.31 23.72 -18.53
CA ASP A 340 18.91 24.15 -18.62
C ASP A 340 17.96 22.99 -18.32
N GLU A 341 18.28 21.76 -18.76
CA GLU A 341 17.48 20.55 -18.44
C GLU A 341 17.58 20.25 -16.93
N GLU A 342 18.75 20.36 -16.33
CA GLU A 342 18.94 20.16 -14.88
C GLU A 342 18.15 21.18 -14.06
N ALA A 343 18.09 22.44 -14.47
CA ALA A 343 17.32 23.47 -13.79
C ALA A 343 15.80 23.24 -13.83
N GLN A 344 15.28 22.49 -14.80
CA GLN A 344 13.86 22.16 -14.90
C GLN A 344 13.40 21.11 -13.88
N PHE A 345 14.33 20.30 -13.37
CA PHE A 345 14.02 19.24 -12.40
C PHE A 345 14.99 19.33 -11.22
N PRO A 346 14.81 20.30 -10.31
CA PRO A 346 15.70 20.53 -9.17
C PRO A 346 15.65 19.37 -8.17
N GLU A 347 16.74 19.15 -7.42
CA GLU A 347 16.80 18.15 -6.35
C GLU A 347 16.14 18.62 -5.05
N THR A 348 15.98 19.93 -4.93
CA THR A 348 15.37 20.55 -3.76
C THR A 348 14.39 21.63 -4.18
N VAL A 349 13.43 21.93 -3.30
CA VAL A 349 12.51 23.05 -3.44
C VAL A 349 12.56 23.92 -2.19
N ARG A 350 12.52 25.25 -2.37
CA ARG A 350 12.57 26.20 -1.25
C ARG A 350 11.20 26.84 -1.04
N CYS A 351 10.66 26.70 0.17
CA CYS A 351 9.40 27.28 0.61
C CYS A 351 9.64 28.07 1.90
N ASP A 352 9.35 29.38 1.92
CA ASP A 352 9.52 30.28 3.06
C ASP A 352 10.88 30.20 3.77
N GLY A 353 11.95 30.03 2.98
CA GLY A 353 13.32 29.88 3.50
C GLY A 353 13.68 28.47 3.96
N LEU A 354 12.74 27.53 3.96
CA LEU A 354 12.98 26.11 4.21
C LEU A 354 13.30 25.39 2.90
N GLU A 355 14.16 24.40 2.97
CA GLU A 355 14.56 23.60 1.81
C GLU A 355 14.11 22.15 1.99
N PHE A 356 13.42 21.61 0.99
CA PHE A 356 12.89 20.24 0.99
C PHE A 356 13.49 19.44 -0.15
N GLU A 357 13.91 18.22 0.15
CA GLU A 357 14.40 17.29 -0.86
C GLU A 357 13.25 16.79 -1.73
N LEU A 358 13.51 16.74 -3.03
CA LEU A 358 12.60 16.15 -4.02
C LEU A 358 13.14 14.81 -4.50
N SER A 359 12.25 13.87 -4.72
CA SER A 359 12.51 12.62 -5.44
C SER A 359 11.54 12.47 -6.60
N TYR A 360 11.99 11.75 -7.63
CA TYR A 360 11.26 11.61 -8.88
C TYR A 360 11.08 10.13 -9.18
N THR A 361 9.89 9.74 -9.58
CA THR A 361 9.55 8.39 -10.03
C THR A 361 8.87 8.48 -11.38
N PHE A 362 9.33 7.69 -12.35
CA PHE A 362 8.71 7.59 -13.65
C PHE A 362 8.23 6.17 -13.91
N GLU A 363 7.12 5.81 -13.29
CA GLU A 363 6.49 4.50 -13.40
C GLU A 363 4.97 4.69 -13.46
N PRO A 364 4.40 4.84 -14.67
CA PRO A 364 2.97 5.09 -14.83
C PRO A 364 2.10 4.04 -14.14
N GLY A 365 1.20 4.51 -13.27
CA GLY A 365 0.33 3.65 -12.45
C GLY A 365 0.89 3.26 -11.07
N HIS A 366 2.15 3.59 -10.78
CA HIS A 366 2.69 3.46 -9.43
C HIS A 366 2.17 4.58 -8.49
N ALA A 367 2.02 4.28 -7.19
CA ALA A 367 1.52 5.25 -6.22
C ALA A 367 2.42 6.50 -6.09
N GLU A 368 3.72 6.36 -6.30
CA GLU A 368 4.73 7.41 -6.22
C GLU A 368 5.05 8.07 -7.57
N ASP A 369 4.37 7.69 -8.69
CA ASP A 369 4.63 8.30 -10.01
C ASP A 369 4.51 9.82 -9.96
N GLY A 370 5.53 10.53 -10.43
CA GLY A 370 5.63 11.99 -10.42
C GLY A 370 6.73 12.53 -9.50
N VAL A 371 6.47 13.66 -8.87
CA VAL A 371 7.38 14.34 -7.93
C VAL A 371 6.93 14.07 -6.50
N SER A 372 7.85 13.62 -5.66
CA SER A 372 7.64 13.44 -4.24
C SER A 372 8.50 14.43 -3.45
N ALA A 373 7.90 15.15 -2.50
CA ALA A 373 8.61 16.03 -1.58
C ALA A 373 8.73 15.37 -0.20
N LYS A 374 9.94 15.35 0.36
CA LYS A 374 10.19 14.82 1.70
C LYS A 374 9.96 15.91 2.74
N ILE A 375 8.94 15.71 3.57
CA ILE A 375 8.50 16.70 4.54
C ILE A 375 8.74 16.16 5.96
N PRO A 376 9.59 16.82 6.77
CA PRO A 376 9.69 16.51 8.19
C PRO A 376 8.39 16.81 8.92
N LEU A 377 7.92 15.90 9.78
CA LEU A 377 6.69 16.05 10.56
C LEU A 377 6.65 17.38 11.33
N ALA A 378 7.77 17.81 11.87
CA ALA A 378 7.90 19.06 12.61
C ALA A 378 7.60 20.33 11.81
N LEU A 379 7.75 20.29 10.48
CA LEU A 379 7.51 21.43 9.59
C LEU A 379 6.15 21.38 8.87
N LEU A 380 5.42 20.29 9.00
CA LEU A 380 4.20 20.03 8.22
C LEU A 380 3.14 21.13 8.39
N HIS A 381 2.99 21.69 9.61
CA HIS A 381 1.99 22.71 9.92
C HIS A 381 2.30 24.10 9.33
N GLN A 382 3.57 24.38 8.96
CA GLN A 382 4.00 25.68 8.45
C GLN A 382 3.89 25.79 6.93
N LEU A 383 3.65 24.69 6.24
CA LEU A 383 3.70 24.66 4.78
C LEU A 383 2.40 25.15 4.16
N PRO A 384 2.43 26.21 3.34
CA PRO A 384 1.27 26.64 2.59
C PRO A 384 1.01 25.65 1.44
N ARG A 385 -0.26 25.32 1.27
CA ARG A 385 -0.72 24.36 0.27
C ARG A 385 -0.33 24.78 -1.15
N TYR A 386 -0.56 26.03 -1.49
CA TYR A 386 -0.42 26.56 -2.86
C TYR A 386 1.00 26.42 -3.40
N TYR A 387 2.02 26.38 -2.54
CA TYR A 387 3.41 26.36 -2.97
C TYR A 387 3.73 25.11 -3.81
N PHE A 388 3.29 23.95 -3.36
CA PHE A 388 3.53 22.68 -4.04
C PHE A 388 2.61 22.45 -5.25
N GLU A 389 1.59 23.30 -5.45
CA GLU A 389 0.75 23.25 -6.65
C GLU A 389 1.53 23.61 -7.91
N TRP A 390 2.58 24.42 -7.79
CA TRP A 390 3.43 24.83 -8.88
C TRP A 390 4.34 23.73 -9.42
N LEU A 391 4.45 22.59 -8.73
CA LEU A 391 5.34 21.50 -9.08
C LEU A 391 6.79 21.97 -9.32
N VAL A 392 7.45 21.32 -10.31
CA VAL A 392 8.77 21.70 -10.78
C VAL A 392 8.66 22.32 -12.18
N PRO A 393 9.61 23.19 -12.58
CA PRO A 393 9.51 23.90 -13.86
C PRO A 393 9.29 22.98 -15.06
N GLY A 394 9.96 21.81 -15.10
CA GLY A 394 9.83 20.85 -16.20
C GLY A 394 8.46 20.18 -16.35
N MET A 395 7.63 20.22 -15.31
CA MET A 395 6.29 19.63 -15.34
C MET A 395 5.16 20.67 -15.32
N LEU A 396 5.49 21.92 -15.00
CA LEU A 396 4.49 22.99 -14.82
C LEU A 396 3.67 23.25 -16.08
N ARG A 397 4.32 23.30 -17.24
CA ARG A 397 3.66 23.56 -18.53
C ARG A 397 2.58 22.52 -18.81
N ASP A 398 2.91 21.24 -18.69
CA ASP A 398 1.99 20.14 -18.98
C ASP A 398 0.84 20.10 -17.96
N LYS A 399 1.11 20.37 -16.69
CA LYS A 399 0.08 20.55 -15.65
C LYS A 399 -0.88 21.68 -16.01
N CYS A 400 -0.38 22.84 -16.40
CA CYS A 400 -1.21 23.97 -16.80
C CYS A 400 -2.09 23.63 -18.00
N ILE A 401 -1.55 22.91 -19.00
CA ILE A 401 -2.32 22.41 -20.14
C ILE A 401 -3.42 21.45 -19.68
N ALA A 402 -3.11 20.54 -18.75
CA ALA A 402 -4.09 19.59 -18.22
C ALA A 402 -5.19 20.31 -17.42
N LEU A 403 -4.84 21.30 -16.60
CA LEU A 403 -5.78 22.15 -15.86
C LEU A 403 -6.75 22.86 -16.81
N VAL A 404 -6.23 23.56 -17.84
CA VAL A 404 -7.09 24.26 -18.81
C VAL A 404 -7.96 23.26 -19.61
N LYS A 405 -7.46 22.08 -19.91
CA LYS A 405 -8.25 21.01 -20.54
C LYS A 405 -9.35 20.45 -19.64
N SER A 406 -9.20 20.51 -18.31
CA SER A 406 -10.20 20.06 -17.34
C SER A 406 -11.42 20.97 -17.25
N LEU A 407 -11.31 22.22 -17.70
CA LEU A 407 -12.40 23.21 -17.68
C LEU A 407 -13.63 22.71 -18.44
N PRO A 408 -14.84 23.13 -18.02
CA PRO A 408 -16.08 22.87 -18.77
C PRO A 408 -15.96 23.30 -20.23
N THR A 409 -16.57 22.53 -21.13
CA THR A 409 -16.44 22.75 -22.59
C THR A 409 -16.83 24.18 -23.00
N GLN A 410 -17.81 24.78 -22.33
CA GLN A 410 -18.27 26.16 -22.60
C GLN A 410 -17.18 27.20 -22.29
N VAL A 411 -16.37 27.00 -21.27
CA VAL A 411 -15.26 27.87 -20.87
C VAL A 411 -14.02 27.55 -21.70
N ARG A 412 -13.66 26.27 -21.82
CA ARG A 412 -12.45 25.80 -22.51
C ARG A 412 -12.38 26.24 -23.98
N ARG A 413 -13.51 26.32 -24.69
CA ARG A 413 -13.53 26.71 -26.11
C ARG A 413 -12.88 28.07 -26.40
N HIS A 414 -12.77 28.92 -25.38
CA HIS A 414 -12.15 30.26 -25.53
C HIS A 414 -10.61 30.21 -25.46
N PHE A 415 -10.05 29.05 -25.12
CA PHE A 415 -8.60 28.85 -24.93
C PHE A 415 -8.04 27.83 -25.92
N VAL A 416 -8.50 27.86 -27.18
CA VAL A 416 -8.04 26.92 -28.25
C VAL A 416 -7.15 27.67 -29.24
N PRO A 417 -5.92 27.17 -29.51
CA PRO A 417 -5.24 25.98 -28.97
C PRO A 417 -4.75 26.19 -27.54
N VAL A 418 -5.02 25.23 -26.64
CA VAL A 418 -4.68 25.36 -25.21
C VAL A 418 -3.18 25.60 -24.97
N PRO A 419 -2.25 24.87 -25.63
CA PRO A 419 -0.81 25.08 -25.41
C PRO A 419 -0.36 26.53 -25.63
N ASP A 420 -0.86 27.19 -26.65
CA ASP A 420 -0.47 28.55 -27.04
C ASP A 420 -0.87 29.58 -25.96
N TYR A 421 -2.03 29.39 -25.33
CA TYR A 421 -2.48 30.26 -24.26
C TYR A 421 -1.68 30.01 -22.98
N VAL A 422 -1.39 28.73 -22.65
CA VAL A 422 -0.56 28.38 -21.51
C VAL A 422 0.86 28.95 -21.67
N ASP A 423 1.47 28.84 -22.84
CA ASP A 423 2.81 29.38 -23.11
C ASP A 423 2.85 30.91 -22.92
N LYS A 424 1.83 31.63 -23.39
CA LYS A 424 1.71 33.07 -23.16
C LYS A 424 1.57 33.44 -21.69
N VAL A 425 0.79 32.67 -20.94
CA VAL A 425 0.60 32.89 -19.50
C VAL A 425 1.91 32.64 -18.73
N LEU A 426 2.59 31.52 -18.98
CA LEU A 426 3.81 31.17 -18.26
C LEU A 426 4.96 32.14 -18.51
N LEU A 427 5.02 32.82 -19.65
CA LEU A 427 5.99 33.89 -19.91
C LEU A 427 5.81 35.11 -19.01
N GLN A 428 4.60 35.35 -18.48
CA GLN A 428 4.25 36.51 -17.66
C GLN A 428 4.24 36.22 -16.15
N VAL A 429 4.18 34.96 -15.77
CA VAL A 429 4.13 34.53 -14.36
C VAL A 429 5.53 34.55 -13.76
N ARG A 430 5.74 35.35 -12.72
CA ARG A 430 7.04 35.51 -12.04
C ARG A 430 7.04 35.09 -10.56
N ALA A 431 5.87 35.05 -9.92
CA ALA A 431 5.74 34.76 -8.50
C ALA A 431 4.92 33.47 -8.28
N GLN A 432 5.33 32.67 -7.32
CA GLN A 432 4.70 31.42 -6.91
C GLN A 432 4.13 31.55 -5.47
N ASP A 433 3.60 32.71 -5.16
CA ASP A 433 3.11 33.13 -3.83
C ASP A 433 1.59 33.00 -3.67
N ARG A 434 0.91 32.49 -4.69
CA ARG A 434 -0.55 32.26 -4.74
C ARG A 434 -0.89 30.92 -5.40
N PRO A 435 -2.12 30.42 -5.21
CA PRO A 435 -2.60 29.20 -5.89
C PRO A 435 -2.41 29.28 -7.39
N LEU A 436 -1.93 28.19 -8.00
CA LEU A 436 -1.68 28.10 -9.44
C LEU A 436 -2.94 28.36 -10.26
N THR A 437 -4.09 27.83 -9.82
CA THR A 437 -5.39 27.99 -10.51
C THR A 437 -5.86 29.45 -10.50
N GLU A 438 -5.63 30.18 -9.42
CA GLU A 438 -5.95 31.61 -9.31
C GLU A 438 -5.13 32.44 -10.31
N VAL A 439 -3.81 32.21 -10.33
CA VAL A 439 -2.90 32.92 -11.23
C VAL A 439 -3.22 32.59 -12.69
N LEU A 440 -3.52 31.32 -13.01
CA LEU A 440 -3.96 30.93 -14.36
C LEU A 440 -5.26 31.61 -14.75
N ALA A 441 -6.27 31.64 -13.87
CA ALA A 441 -7.56 32.28 -14.13
C ALA A 441 -7.39 33.80 -14.42
N GLU A 442 -6.57 34.48 -13.60
CA GLU A 442 -6.29 35.90 -13.77
C GLU A 442 -5.60 36.19 -15.10
N GLN A 443 -4.55 35.46 -15.44
CA GLN A 443 -3.80 35.66 -16.66
C GLN A 443 -4.60 35.28 -17.92
N LEU A 444 -5.33 34.18 -17.91
CA LEU A 444 -6.22 33.78 -19.00
C LEU A 444 -7.33 34.81 -19.23
N LYS A 445 -7.89 35.38 -18.14
CA LYS A 445 -8.86 36.48 -18.23
C LYS A 445 -8.29 37.74 -18.87
N ARG A 446 -7.02 38.08 -18.57
CA ARG A 446 -6.35 39.24 -19.20
C ARG A 446 -6.21 39.06 -20.73
N HIS A 447 -5.99 37.83 -21.20
CA HIS A 447 -5.83 37.56 -22.63
C HIS A 447 -7.16 37.39 -23.40
N THR A 448 -8.23 36.96 -22.74
CA THR A 448 -9.49 36.60 -23.43
C THR A 448 -10.72 37.35 -22.93
N GLY A 449 -10.64 38.00 -21.77
CA GLY A 449 -11.80 38.62 -21.09
C GLY A 449 -12.73 37.61 -20.42
N VAL A 450 -12.48 36.30 -20.54
CA VAL A 450 -13.31 35.24 -19.95
C VAL A 450 -12.92 35.01 -18.51
N SER A 451 -13.87 35.09 -17.60
CA SER A 451 -13.68 34.79 -16.17
C SER A 451 -13.86 33.31 -15.92
N ILE A 452 -12.90 32.67 -15.26
CA ILE A 452 -12.94 31.29 -14.81
C ILE A 452 -13.24 31.32 -13.31
N GLN A 453 -14.22 30.54 -12.89
CA GLN A 453 -14.56 30.40 -11.47
C GLN A 453 -13.78 29.21 -10.88
N ASP A 454 -13.53 29.21 -9.58
CA ASP A 454 -12.75 28.12 -8.93
C ASP A 454 -13.41 26.75 -9.12
N GLN A 455 -14.73 26.70 -9.07
CA GLN A 455 -15.52 25.49 -9.33
C GLN A 455 -15.43 24.95 -10.77
N ASP A 456 -14.89 25.75 -11.69
CA ASP A 456 -14.69 25.32 -13.08
C ASP A 456 -13.42 24.44 -13.22
N TRP A 457 -12.48 24.55 -12.28
CA TRP A 457 -11.28 23.73 -12.22
C TRP A 457 -11.60 22.34 -11.68
N ARG A 458 -11.58 21.34 -12.56
CA ARG A 458 -11.81 19.93 -12.18
C ARG A 458 -10.51 19.25 -11.86
N THR A 459 -9.90 19.66 -10.75
CA THR A 459 -8.59 19.15 -10.33
C THR A 459 -8.61 17.66 -10.01
N GLU A 460 -9.77 17.11 -9.65
CA GLU A 460 -10.01 15.68 -9.42
C GLU A 460 -9.82 14.81 -10.68
N ASN A 461 -9.87 15.43 -11.88
CA ASN A 461 -9.68 14.74 -13.15
C ASN A 461 -8.22 14.79 -13.64
N LEU A 462 -7.31 15.37 -12.87
CA LEU A 462 -5.90 15.38 -13.23
C LEU A 462 -5.28 14.01 -12.96
N ASP A 463 -4.36 13.61 -13.84
CA ASP A 463 -3.54 12.44 -13.57
C ASP A 463 -2.74 12.65 -12.27
N PRO A 464 -2.62 11.62 -11.42
CA PRO A 464 -1.97 11.75 -10.09
C PRO A 464 -0.54 12.32 -10.16
N TRP A 465 0.21 12.06 -11.22
CA TRP A 465 1.58 12.54 -11.38
C TRP A 465 1.71 14.07 -11.59
N TYR A 466 0.60 14.79 -11.84
CA TYR A 466 0.55 16.25 -11.81
C TYR A 466 0.38 16.83 -10.39
N LEU A 467 0.17 15.99 -9.40
CA LEU A 467 0.07 16.39 -7.99
C LEU A 467 1.35 15.99 -7.26
N THR A 468 1.93 16.91 -6.49
CA THR A 468 3.08 16.59 -5.63
C THR A 468 2.66 15.50 -4.63
N ASN A 469 3.48 14.46 -4.52
CA ASN A 469 3.33 13.45 -3.49
C ASN A 469 4.15 13.86 -2.26
N PHE A 470 3.60 13.78 -1.07
CA PHE A 470 4.26 14.17 0.17
C PHE A 470 4.68 12.92 0.94
N LEU A 471 5.98 12.79 1.17
CA LEU A 471 6.57 11.74 1.99
C LEU A 471 6.86 12.33 3.38
N LEU A 472 5.95 12.10 4.33
CA LEU A 472 6.09 12.58 5.69
C LEU A 472 7.14 11.76 6.43
N GLN A 473 8.15 12.43 6.99
CA GLN A 473 9.28 11.80 7.64
C GLN A 473 9.31 12.09 9.15
N ASP A 474 9.70 11.09 9.93
CA ASP A 474 10.03 11.23 11.34
C ASP A 474 11.41 11.89 11.55
N GLU A 475 11.83 12.04 12.80
CA GLU A 475 13.13 12.63 13.17
C GLU A 475 14.34 11.83 12.66
N ASN A 476 14.16 10.56 12.34
CA ASN A 476 15.20 9.68 11.83
C ASN A 476 15.25 9.68 10.28
N GLY A 477 14.40 10.46 9.63
CA GLY A 477 14.26 10.49 8.16
C GLY A 477 13.47 9.30 7.58
N LYS A 478 12.79 8.51 8.42
CA LYS A 478 11.96 7.40 7.97
C LYS A 478 10.59 7.92 7.56
N THR A 479 10.12 7.52 6.39
CA THR A 479 8.77 7.85 5.92
C THR A 479 7.72 7.13 6.78
N ILE A 480 6.82 7.91 7.39
CA ILE A 480 5.73 7.46 8.27
C ILE A 480 4.36 7.52 7.61
N ALA A 481 4.21 8.39 6.62
CA ALA A 481 2.98 8.50 5.83
C ALA A 481 3.28 9.03 4.43
N MET A 482 2.35 8.80 3.50
CA MET A 482 2.40 9.29 2.13
C MET A 482 1.00 9.72 1.70
N ALA A 483 0.89 10.91 1.11
CA ALA A 483 -0.36 11.41 0.54
C ALA A 483 -0.09 12.47 -0.54
N ARG A 484 -1.07 12.71 -1.40
CA ARG A 484 -1.03 13.79 -2.41
C ARG A 484 -1.79 15.05 -1.95
N SER A 485 -2.35 15.05 -0.76
CA SER A 485 -2.95 16.19 -0.12
C SER A 485 -2.20 16.56 1.16
N LEU A 486 -1.63 17.76 1.17
CA LEU A 486 -0.94 18.31 2.33
C LEU A 486 -1.94 18.52 3.49
N GLU A 487 -3.16 18.97 3.19
CA GLU A 487 -4.23 19.19 4.17
C GLU A 487 -4.65 17.89 4.86
N GLN A 488 -4.70 16.78 4.10
CA GLN A 488 -4.98 15.48 4.68
C GLN A 488 -3.92 15.12 5.72
N LEU A 489 -2.64 15.25 5.38
CA LEU A 489 -1.54 14.97 6.31
C LEU A 489 -1.58 15.92 7.52
N GLN A 490 -1.83 17.20 7.31
CA GLN A 490 -1.94 18.18 8.41
C GLN A 490 -3.09 17.81 9.37
N ARG A 491 -4.23 17.35 8.88
CA ARG A 491 -5.35 16.88 9.70
C ARG A 491 -5.04 15.58 10.44
N ASP A 492 -4.51 14.60 9.71
CA ASP A 492 -4.28 13.25 10.25
C ASP A 492 -3.18 13.25 11.33
N PHE A 493 -2.20 14.15 11.22
CA PHE A 493 -1.07 14.24 12.14
C PHE A 493 -1.13 15.41 13.12
N LYS A 494 -2.26 16.13 13.21
CA LYS A 494 -2.43 17.32 14.06
C LYS A 494 -2.05 17.06 15.52
N GLN A 495 -2.48 15.95 16.09
CA GLN A 495 -2.16 15.63 17.49
C GLN A 495 -0.66 15.40 17.72
N GLN A 496 0.02 14.76 16.76
CA GLN A 496 1.47 14.49 16.85
C GLN A 496 2.29 15.77 16.65
N ILE A 497 1.80 16.69 15.81
CA ILE A 497 2.40 18.01 15.63
C ILE A 497 2.32 18.79 16.96
N ASN A 498 1.14 18.88 17.59
CA ASN A 498 0.94 19.59 18.83
C ASN A 498 1.78 19.01 19.96
N ALA A 499 1.76 17.69 20.14
CA ALA A 499 2.61 17.03 21.14
C ALA A 499 4.11 17.29 20.91
N GLY A 500 4.53 17.41 19.65
CA GLY A 500 5.89 17.77 19.27
C GLY A 500 6.26 19.22 19.60
N LEU A 501 5.32 20.16 19.47
CA LEU A 501 5.50 21.57 19.84
C LEU A 501 5.58 21.72 21.36
N GLU A 502 4.72 21.05 22.11
CA GLU A 502 4.74 21.03 23.58
C GLU A 502 6.08 20.53 24.12
N GLN A 503 6.64 19.45 23.55
CA GLN A 503 7.94 18.92 23.94
C GLN A 503 9.13 19.82 23.58
N ALA A 504 8.99 20.65 22.57
CA ALA A 504 10.03 21.59 22.12
C ALA A 504 9.96 22.95 22.83
N SER A 505 8.86 23.25 23.54
CA SER A 505 8.69 24.51 24.28
C SER A 505 9.47 24.49 25.59
N ASP A 506 10.17 25.59 25.89
CA ASP A 506 10.78 25.84 27.20
C ASP A 506 9.68 26.06 28.27
N ASP A 507 10.00 25.78 29.54
CA ASP A 507 9.12 26.03 30.71
C ASP A 507 8.61 27.49 30.78
N SER A 508 9.32 28.43 30.16
CA SER A 508 8.91 29.83 30.08
C SER A 508 7.73 30.09 29.16
N LEU A 509 7.49 29.20 28.18
CA LEU A 509 6.44 29.26 27.16
C LEU A 509 5.27 28.30 27.43
N SER A 510 5.38 27.47 28.49
CA SER A 510 4.34 26.54 28.94
C SER A 510 4.10 26.76 30.43
N ARG A 511 3.11 27.60 30.75
CA ARG A 511 2.80 28.00 32.14
C ARG A 511 1.31 27.79 32.37
N GLN A 512 0.97 27.13 33.51
CA GLN A 512 -0.43 26.87 33.91
C GLN A 512 -0.81 27.64 35.16
N GLY A 513 -2.12 27.82 35.39
CA GLY A 513 -2.63 28.44 36.63
C GLY A 513 -2.42 29.94 36.71
N ILE A 514 -2.34 30.63 35.57
CA ILE A 514 -2.14 32.08 35.49
C ILE A 514 -3.47 32.76 35.85
N VAL A 515 -3.45 33.61 36.86
CA VAL A 515 -4.59 34.40 37.29
C VAL A 515 -4.36 35.94 37.18
N GLU A 516 -3.12 36.34 36.98
CA GLU A 516 -2.67 37.70 36.72
C GLU A 516 -1.72 37.76 35.55
N TRP A 517 -1.69 38.87 34.82
CA TRP A 517 -0.81 39.04 33.69
C TRP A 517 0.55 39.60 34.16
N ASP A 518 1.55 38.79 34.26
CA ASP A 518 2.92 39.10 34.75
C ASP A 518 4.05 38.72 33.78
N PHE A 519 3.75 38.60 32.49
CA PHE A 519 4.68 38.15 31.46
C PHE A 519 4.51 38.91 30.15
N GLU A 520 5.48 38.76 29.25
CA GLU A 520 5.37 39.20 27.86
C GLU A 520 4.88 38.01 26.98
N LEU A 521 3.98 38.31 26.06
CA LEU A 521 3.45 37.35 25.10
C LEU A 521 4.02 37.67 23.72
N PRO A 522 5.11 37.02 23.28
CA PRO A 522 5.68 37.29 21.95
C PRO A 522 4.71 36.84 20.86
N GLU A 523 4.72 37.53 19.74
CA GLU A 523 3.84 37.21 18.61
C GLU A 523 4.21 35.88 17.99
N GLN A 524 5.52 35.58 17.89
CA GLN A 524 6.07 34.37 17.33
C GLN A 524 7.33 33.98 18.06
N VAL A 525 7.59 32.70 18.22
CA VAL A 525 8.84 32.17 18.76
C VAL A 525 9.43 31.14 17.78
N SER A 526 10.74 30.98 17.80
CA SER A 526 11.41 29.89 17.08
C SER A 526 11.85 28.83 18.08
N LEU A 527 11.28 27.64 17.96
CA LEU A 527 11.61 26.47 18.76
C LEU A 527 12.62 25.60 18.01
N LYS A 528 13.64 25.09 18.71
CA LYS A 528 14.62 24.18 18.11
C LYS A 528 14.25 22.72 18.38
N ARG A 529 14.09 21.94 17.31
CA ARG A 529 13.94 20.50 17.41
C ARG A 529 15.03 19.81 16.57
N GLY A 530 16.08 19.37 17.26
CA GLY A 530 17.28 18.86 16.59
C GLY A 530 17.99 19.95 15.77
N LYS A 531 18.03 19.80 14.44
CA LYS A 531 18.62 20.75 13.51
C LYS A 531 17.59 21.68 12.84
N ILE A 532 16.32 21.57 13.21
CA ILE A 532 15.20 22.25 12.55
C ILE A 532 14.72 23.39 13.45
N ASP A 533 14.58 24.61 12.92
CA ASP A 533 13.92 25.73 13.55
C ASP A 533 12.44 25.72 13.19
N ILE A 534 11.56 25.59 14.20
CA ILE A 534 10.11 25.52 14.06
C ILE A 534 9.52 26.85 14.51
N LYS A 535 8.68 27.46 13.66
CA LYS A 535 7.90 28.65 14.05
C LYS A 535 6.71 28.19 14.88
N ALA A 536 6.46 28.88 15.98
CA ALA A 536 5.33 28.61 16.86
C ALA A 536 4.77 29.90 17.46
N TRP A 537 3.52 29.89 17.88
CA TRP A 537 2.79 31.07 18.33
C TRP A 537 2.29 30.87 19.76
N PRO A 538 2.89 31.53 20.76
CA PRO A 538 2.39 31.48 22.12
C PRO A 538 0.98 32.06 22.24
N ALA A 539 0.12 31.40 22.99
CA ALA A 539 -1.31 31.75 23.16
C ALA A 539 -1.75 31.61 24.60
N LEU A 540 -2.77 32.43 24.96
CA LEU A 540 -3.45 32.41 26.25
C LEU A 540 -4.68 31.51 26.16
N VAL A 541 -4.66 30.36 26.82
CA VAL A 541 -5.76 29.39 26.80
C VAL A 541 -6.65 29.60 28.02
N ASP A 542 -7.95 29.76 27.79
CA ASP A 542 -8.94 29.85 28.87
C ASP A 542 -9.20 28.48 29.49
N CYS A 543 -8.86 28.28 30.75
CA CYS A 543 -9.07 27.07 31.54
C CYS A 543 -10.27 27.18 32.53
N GLY A 544 -11.05 28.25 32.45
CA GLY A 544 -12.22 28.48 33.27
C GLY A 544 -11.95 29.26 34.58
N ASP A 545 -11.13 28.72 35.44
CA ASP A 545 -10.71 29.32 36.71
C ASP A 545 -9.30 29.95 36.67
N CYS A 546 -8.58 29.76 35.61
CA CYS A 546 -7.24 30.30 35.31
C CYS A 546 -7.02 30.43 33.80
N VAL A 547 -5.86 30.85 33.42
CA VAL A 547 -5.36 30.82 32.03
C VAL A 547 -4.07 30.04 31.98
N ALA A 548 -3.85 29.34 30.88
CA ALA A 548 -2.58 28.69 30.57
C ALA A 548 -1.89 29.43 29.42
N LEU A 549 -0.57 29.45 29.43
CA LEU A 549 0.26 29.83 28.31
C LEU A 549 0.68 28.57 27.58
N GLU A 550 0.29 28.44 26.34
CA GLU A 550 0.59 27.28 25.49
C GLU A 550 1.10 27.75 24.13
N VAL A 551 1.75 26.85 23.42
CA VAL A 551 2.29 27.15 22.10
C VAL A 551 1.42 26.52 21.03
N MET A 552 0.99 27.30 20.05
CA MET A 552 0.13 26.89 18.96
C MET A 552 0.92 26.70 17.65
N ASP A 553 0.39 25.87 16.79
CA ASP A 553 0.93 25.58 15.46
C ASP A 553 0.53 26.60 14.37
N ASN A 554 -0.42 27.48 14.68
CA ASN A 554 -1.04 28.39 13.72
C ASN A 554 -1.27 29.76 14.35
N PRO A 555 -0.92 30.88 13.67
CA PRO A 555 -1.09 32.23 14.20
C PRO A 555 -2.55 32.59 14.46
N LEU A 556 -3.48 32.15 13.61
CA LEU A 556 -4.92 32.44 13.78
C LEU A 556 -5.51 31.67 14.96
N ALA A 557 -5.06 30.42 15.19
CA ALA A 557 -5.42 29.66 16.36
C ALA A 557 -4.93 30.37 17.62
N ALA A 558 -3.69 30.80 17.63
CA ALA A 558 -3.08 31.51 18.75
C ALA A 558 -3.81 32.83 19.04
N GLU A 559 -4.18 33.60 18.02
CA GLU A 559 -4.93 34.83 18.16
C GLU A 559 -6.34 34.60 18.73
N LYS A 560 -7.10 33.67 18.15
CA LYS A 560 -8.47 33.33 18.62
C LYS A 560 -8.47 32.88 20.07
N VAL A 561 -7.56 31.98 20.42
CA VAL A 561 -7.47 31.42 21.78
C VAL A 561 -6.98 32.49 22.76
N SER A 562 -6.01 33.31 22.36
CA SER A 562 -5.48 34.39 23.22
C SER A 562 -6.52 35.46 23.53
N ARG A 563 -7.44 35.79 22.62
CA ARG A 563 -8.55 36.71 22.92
C ARG A 563 -9.48 36.15 24.01
N GLN A 564 -9.72 34.83 24.00
CA GLN A 564 -10.51 34.17 25.03
C GLN A 564 -9.78 34.17 26.38
N GLY A 565 -8.49 33.80 26.38
CA GLY A 565 -7.65 33.86 27.58
C GLY A 565 -7.49 35.27 28.15
N GLN A 566 -7.32 36.29 27.29
CA GLN A 566 -7.29 37.69 27.68
C GLN A 566 -8.59 38.15 28.37
N LEU A 567 -9.72 37.75 27.80
CA LEU A 567 -11.03 38.02 28.41
C LEU A 567 -11.17 37.30 29.77
N ARG A 568 -10.70 36.06 29.87
CA ARG A 568 -10.68 35.29 31.13
C ARG A 568 -9.87 36.00 32.23
N LEU A 569 -8.66 36.47 31.89
CA LEU A 569 -7.82 37.23 32.82
C LEU A 569 -8.55 38.52 33.31
N ALA A 570 -9.25 39.22 32.41
CA ALA A 570 -10.00 40.38 32.78
C ALA A 570 -11.16 40.03 33.71
N LEU A 571 -11.88 38.92 33.50
CA LEU A 571 -12.95 38.45 34.40
C LEU A 571 -12.38 38.02 35.75
N LEU A 572 -11.25 37.34 35.80
CA LEU A 572 -10.58 36.96 37.04
C LEU A 572 -10.17 38.17 37.88
N ARG A 573 -9.64 39.19 37.22
CA ARG A 573 -9.26 40.44 37.88
C ARG A 573 -10.49 41.29 38.30
N GLY A 574 -11.56 41.31 37.48
CA GLY A 574 -12.82 42.00 37.73
C GLY A 574 -13.85 41.17 38.53
N ARG A 575 -13.40 40.26 39.38
CA ARG A 575 -14.25 39.31 40.13
C ARG A 575 -15.33 39.96 40.98
N GLU A 576 -15.14 41.18 41.48
CA GLU A 576 -16.13 41.90 42.23
C GLU A 576 -17.31 42.34 41.33
N GLN A 577 -17.00 42.87 40.15
CA GLN A 577 -17.99 43.28 39.15
C GLN A 577 -18.73 42.05 38.62
N GLU A 578 -18.03 40.95 38.33
CA GLU A 578 -18.63 39.69 37.89
C GLU A 578 -19.63 39.15 38.92
N LYS A 579 -19.25 39.08 40.21
CA LYS A 579 -20.14 38.63 41.29
C LYS A 579 -21.35 39.54 41.46
N TYR A 580 -21.14 40.84 41.38
CA TYR A 580 -22.22 41.80 41.47
C TYR A 580 -23.22 41.59 40.34
N LEU A 581 -22.76 41.51 39.10
CA LEU A 581 -23.59 41.33 37.92
C LEU A 581 -24.30 39.98 37.92
N THR A 582 -23.61 38.87 38.26
CA THR A 582 -24.23 37.54 38.38
C THR A 582 -25.42 37.52 39.33
N LYS A 583 -25.35 38.33 40.43
CA LYS A 583 -26.40 38.45 41.44
C LYS A 583 -27.54 39.35 40.98
N HIS A 584 -27.26 40.40 40.22
CA HIS A 584 -28.22 41.49 39.96
C HIS A 584 -28.85 41.47 38.57
N LEU A 585 -28.19 40.91 37.54
CA LEU A 585 -28.73 40.80 36.18
C LEU A 585 -29.85 39.76 36.11
N LEU A 586 -30.93 40.09 35.38
CA LEU A 586 -32.08 39.23 35.11
C LEU A 586 -32.68 38.65 36.43
N ARG A 587 -32.87 39.50 37.45
CA ARG A 587 -33.28 39.07 38.77
C ARG A 587 -34.81 38.92 38.84
N GLY A 588 -35.25 37.74 39.31
CA GLY A 588 -36.68 37.46 39.56
C GLY A 588 -37.10 36.11 39.05
N ALA A 589 -37.93 35.40 39.76
CA ALA A 589 -38.39 34.06 39.37
C ALA A 589 -39.17 34.05 38.06
N ASP A 590 -39.93 35.09 37.77
CA ASP A 590 -40.72 35.26 36.53
C ASP A 590 -39.81 35.47 35.32
N LEU A 591 -38.73 36.26 35.45
CA LEU A 591 -37.74 36.46 34.39
C LEU A 591 -36.91 35.19 34.13
N ALA A 592 -36.51 34.46 35.19
CA ALA A 592 -35.83 33.20 35.05
C ALA A 592 -36.68 32.13 34.32
N LEU A 593 -37.97 32.07 34.60
CA LEU A 593 -38.92 31.18 33.92
C LEU A 593 -39.06 31.56 32.42
N LYS A 594 -39.12 32.84 32.09
CA LYS A 594 -39.22 33.35 30.72
C LYS A 594 -37.90 33.20 29.98
N ALA A 595 -36.75 33.34 30.66
CA ALA A 595 -35.43 33.10 30.11
C ALA A 595 -35.17 31.61 29.79
N ALA A 596 -35.78 30.66 30.51
CA ALA A 596 -35.69 29.23 30.25
C ALA A 596 -36.11 28.82 28.82
N ALA A 597 -36.82 29.71 28.13
CA ALA A 597 -37.20 29.50 26.73
C ALA A 597 -36.01 29.62 25.73
N ILE A 598 -34.95 30.33 26.10
CA ILE A 598 -33.79 30.61 25.24
C ILE A 598 -32.49 30.04 25.80
N GLY A 599 -32.47 29.53 27.01
CA GLY A 599 -31.30 28.99 27.68
C GLY A 599 -31.40 29.05 29.20
N SER A 600 -30.38 28.60 29.92
CA SER A 600 -30.38 28.82 31.36
C SER A 600 -30.13 30.29 31.66
N ARG A 601 -30.79 30.82 32.74
CA ARG A 601 -30.48 32.17 33.19
C ARG A 601 -29.00 32.40 33.42
N GLN A 602 -28.32 31.38 33.93
CA GLN A 602 -26.89 31.46 34.23
C GLN A 602 -26.06 31.66 32.93
N ASP A 603 -26.35 30.93 31.89
CA ASP A 603 -25.62 31.04 30.62
C ASP A 603 -25.85 32.41 29.96
N ILE A 604 -27.08 32.92 29.98
CA ILE A 604 -27.39 34.24 29.46
C ILE A 604 -26.65 35.33 30.26
N VAL A 605 -26.70 35.27 31.59
CA VAL A 605 -26.01 36.24 32.46
C VAL A 605 -24.49 36.21 32.22
N GLN A 606 -23.89 35.03 32.13
CA GLN A 606 -22.45 34.88 31.84
C GLN A 606 -22.10 35.44 30.44
N SER A 607 -22.93 35.19 29.42
CA SER A 607 -22.75 35.76 28.10
C SER A 607 -22.80 37.28 28.10
N LEU A 608 -23.77 37.88 28.82
CA LEU A 608 -23.87 39.36 28.94
C LEU A 608 -22.69 39.98 29.70
N ILE A 609 -22.19 39.28 30.75
CA ILE A 609 -20.99 39.70 31.48
C ILE A 609 -19.79 39.67 30.55
N ALA A 610 -19.58 38.56 29.81
CA ALA A 610 -18.49 38.42 28.83
C ALA A 610 -18.56 39.54 27.78
N ALA A 611 -19.74 39.82 27.21
CA ALA A 611 -19.96 40.90 26.25
C ALA A 611 -19.65 42.29 26.84
N SER A 612 -20.02 42.53 28.11
CA SER A 612 -19.75 43.79 28.75
C SER A 612 -18.28 44.04 29.01
N PHE A 613 -17.54 43.02 29.46
CA PHE A 613 -16.07 43.09 29.60
C PHE A 613 -15.39 43.26 28.24
N GLN A 614 -15.78 42.48 27.24
CA GLN A 614 -15.25 42.61 25.90
C GLN A 614 -15.46 44.01 25.32
N GLN A 615 -16.67 44.56 25.46
CA GLN A 615 -16.99 45.88 24.93
C GLN A 615 -16.33 47.01 25.72
N ALA A 616 -16.25 46.91 27.06
CA ALA A 616 -15.67 47.94 27.89
C ALA A 616 -14.13 48.02 27.77
N LEU A 617 -13.46 46.86 27.64
CA LEU A 617 -12.01 46.75 27.76
C LEU A 617 -11.31 46.58 26.41
N PHE A 618 -11.96 45.85 25.46
CA PHE A 618 -11.26 45.32 24.28
C PHE A 618 -11.93 45.66 22.94
N SER A 619 -12.90 46.60 22.89
CA SER A 619 -13.69 46.87 21.67
C SER A 619 -12.89 47.30 20.45
N GLU A 620 -11.72 47.92 20.64
CA GLU A 620 -10.84 48.41 19.57
C GLU A 620 -9.41 47.84 19.68
N VAL A 621 -9.25 46.78 20.49
CA VAL A 621 -7.94 46.28 20.85
C VAL A 621 -7.80 44.82 20.39
N GLY A 622 -6.71 44.48 19.70
CA GLY A 622 -6.37 43.11 19.38
C GLY A 622 -5.85 42.33 20.58
N VAL A 623 -5.09 41.27 20.32
CA VAL A 623 -4.41 40.52 21.37
C VAL A 623 -3.31 41.40 21.99
N LEU A 624 -3.42 41.58 23.28
CA LEU A 624 -2.41 42.28 24.06
C LEU A 624 -1.16 41.41 24.22
N ARG A 625 0.00 42.06 24.37
CA ARG A 625 1.29 41.34 24.39
C ARG A 625 2.05 41.52 25.71
N ASP A 626 1.62 42.42 26.54
CA ASP A 626 2.33 42.78 27.76
C ASP A 626 1.36 43.21 28.88
N GLN A 627 1.88 43.13 30.11
CA GLN A 627 1.16 43.54 31.33
C GLN A 627 0.70 45.00 31.33
N ALA A 628 1.59 45.91 30.91
CA ALA A 628 1.30 47.33 30.98
C ALA A 628 0.16 47.73 30.04
N SER A 629 0.03 47.08 28.88
CA SER A 629 -1.06 47.29 27.95
C SER A 629 -2.36 46.72 28.50
N PHE A 630 -2.29 45.54 29.13
CA PHE A 630 -3.47 44.94 29.78
C PHE A 630 -3.97 45.81 30.95
N ASP A 631 -3.07 46.31 31.80
CA ASP A 631 -3.41 47.18 32.93
C ASP A 631 -4.05 48.48 32.46
N ARG A 632 -3.54 49.11 31.42
CA ARG A 632 -4.13 50.32 30.83
C ARG A 632 -5.54 50.08 30.32
N CYS A 633 -5.76 49.00 29.54
CA CYS A 633 -7.11 48.65 29.05
C CYS A 633 -8.06 48.34 30.17
N PHE A 634 -7.62 47.60 31.18
CA PHE A 634 -8.43 47.24 32.34
C PHE A 634 -8.86 48.46 33.13
N GLN A 635 -7.93 49.32 33.50
CA GLN A 635 -8.23 50.57 34.28
C GLN A 635 -9.12 51.50 33.50
N ALA A 636 -8.91 51.67 32.20
CA ALA A 636 -9.73 52.57 31.38
C ALA A 636 -11.16 52.09 31.19
N GLY A 637 -11.40 50.77 31.24
CA GLY A 637 -12.70 50.17 30.92
C GLY A 637 -13.51 49.64 32.10
N ILE A 638 -12.87 49.23 33.20
CA ILE A 638 -13.58 48.51 34.31
C ILE A 638 -14.73 49.25 34.92
N GLY A 639 -14.61 50.60 34.98
CA GLY A 639 -15.69 51.47 35.49
C GLY A 639 -16.96 51.48 34.64
N ARG A 640 -16.85 51.11 33.34
CA ARG A 640 -18.01 51.06 32.40
C ARG A 640 -18.68 49.66 32.30
N VAL A 641 -18.03 48.65 32.83
CA VAL A 641 -18.51 47.25 32.69
C VAL A 641 -19.92 47.09 33.27
N VAL A 642 -20.16 47.59 34.47
CA VAL A 642 -21.45 47.45 35.16
C VAL A 642 -22.57 48.16 34.38
N ASP A 643 -22.31 49.40 33.94
CA ASP A 643 -23.32 50.20 33.20
C ASP A 643 -23.67 49.51 31.86
N ILE A 644 -22.65 48.97 31.14
CA ILE A 644 -22.88 48.25 29.89
C ILE A 644 -23.69 46.97 30.15
N ALA A 645 -23.32 46.18 31.15
CA ALA A 645 -24.01 44.95 31.49
C ALA A 645 -25.50 45.19 31.90
N GLU A 646 -25.76 46.23 32.69
CA GLU A 646 -27.11 46.62 33.08
C GLU A 646 -27.95 47.06 31.88
N GLN A 647 -27.37 47.82 30.94
CA GLN A 647 -28.04 48.19 29.69
C GLN A 647 -28.32 46.98 28.80
N LEU A 648 -27.38 46.06 28.64
CA LEU A 648 -27.56 44.78 27.91
C LEU A 648 -28.69 43.97 28.58
N GLY A 649 -28.63 43.83 29.90
CA GLY A 649 -29.64 43.14 30.70
C GLY A 649 -31.04 43.74 30.54
N ALA A 650 -31.17 45.07 30.61
CA ALA A 650 -32.46 45.77 30.46
C ALA A 650 -33.07 45.53 29.06
N HIS A 651 -32.27 45.47 27.98
CA HIS A 651 -32.79 45.14 26.66
C HIS A 651 -33.29 43.71 26.59
N ILE A 652 -32.56 42.72 27.16
CA ILE A 652 -33.04 41.33 27.25
C ILE A 652 -34.34 41.24 28.07
N GLU A 653 -34.38 41.85 29.26
CA GLU A 653 -35.59 41.88 30.10
C GLU A 653 -36.82 42.43 29.36
N SER A 654 -36.64 43.47 28.56
CA SER A 654 -37.71 44.08 27.77
C SER A 654 -38.31 43.15 26.71
N VAL A 655 -37.54 42.20 26.20
CA VAL A 655 -38.00 41.31 25.13
C VAL A 655 -38.51 39.98 25.62
N LEU A 656 -38.11 39.51 26.81
CA LEU A 656 -38.45 38.20 27.35
C LEU A 656 -39.98 37.90 27.37
N PRO A 657 -40.88 38.81 27.77
CA PRO A 657 -42.31 38.55 27.77
C PRO A 657 -42.84 38.25 26.36
N LYS A 658 -42.46 39.07 25.39
CA LYS A 658 -42.87 38.92 23.98
C LYS A 658 -42.26 37.67 23.36
N LEU A 659 -41.02 37.41 23.65
CA LEU A 659 -40.30 36.23 23.18
C LEU A 659 -40.99 34.94 23.65
N HIS A 660 -41.39 34.88 24.95
CA HIS A 660 -42.11 33.73 25.50
C HIS A 660 -43.45 33.52 24.79
N GLN A 661 -44.17 34.65 24.53
CA GLN A 661 -45.41 34.59 23.79
C GLN A 661 -45.24 34.12 22.36
N ASN A 662 -44.22 34.64 21.63
CA ASN A 662 -43.90 34.22 20.27
C ASN A 662 -43.55 32.72 20.20
N GLN A 663 -42.74 32.23 21.09
CA GLN A 663 -42.39 30.81 21.15
C GLN A 663 -43.60 29.90 21.41
N LYS A 664 -44.53 30.35 22.26
CA LYS A 664 -45.78 29.64 22.52
C LYS A 664 -46.64 29.54 21.26
N GLN A 665 -46.70 30.64 20.49
CA GLN A 665 -47.38 30.66 19.19
C GLN A 665 -46.69 29.78 18.16
N VAL A 666 -45.37 29.82 18.08
CA VAL A 666 -44.58 28.99 17.16
C VAL A 666 -44.77 27.49 17.44
N ARG A 667 -44.78 27.09 18.71
CA ARG A 667 -45.08 25.70 19.12
C ARG A 667 -46.49 25.23 18.75
N ALA A 668 -47.44 26.17 18.72
CA ALA A 668 -48.83 25.90 18.38
C ALA A 668 -49.10 25.85 16.86
N LEU A 669 -48.13 26.19 16.02
CA LEU A 669 -48.27 26.15 14.56
C LEU A 669 -48.49 24.71 14.06
N GLY A 670 -49.45 24.54 13.16
CA GLY A 670 -49.76 23.25 12.54
C GLY A 670 -48.85 22.91 11.39
N LEU A 671 -49.02 21.71 10.84
CA LEU A 671 -48.17 21.17 9.73
C LEU A 671 -48.17 22.08 8.48
N SER A 672 -49.20 22.82 8.21
CA SER A 672 -49.27 23.76 7.09
C SER A 672 -48.24 24.91 7.18
N ALA A 673 -47.74 25.20 8.37
CA ALA A 673 -46.78 26.28 8.62
C ALA A 673 -45.41 25.73 9.12
N ILE A 674 -45.09 24.46 8.84
CA ILE A 674 -43.88 23.81 9.35
C ILE A 674 -42.59 24.55 8.96
N TYR A 675 -42.50 25.04 7.73
CA TYR A 675 -41.33 25.79 7.26
C TYR A 675 -41.15 27.12 7.97
N ALA A 676 -42.28 27.80 8.27
CA ALA A 676 -42.27 29.05 9.05
C ALA A 676 -41.84 28.79 10.50
N LYS A 677 -42.28 27.66 11.08
CA LYS A 677 -41.88 27.22 12.40
C LYS A 677 -40.36 27.00 12.47
N GLU A 678 -39.82 26.21 11.58
CA GLU A 678 -38.39 25.89 11.54
C GLU A 678 -37.53 27.13 11.34
N ASP A 679 -37.92 28.01 10.42
CA ASP A 679 -37.16 29.23 10.14
C ASP A 679 -37.20 30.24 11.31
N ILE A 680 -38.32 30.37 12.01
CA ILE A 680 -38.40 31.23 13.20
C ILE A 680 -37.63 30.62 14.38
N GLU A 681 -37.66 29.30 14.55
CA GLU A 681 -36.88 28.61 15.58
C GLU A 681 -35.39 28.80 15.35
N GLN A 682 -34.90 28.64 14.10
CA GLN A 682 -33.50 28.92 13.74
C GLN A 682 -33.12 30.38 13.98
N GLN A 683 -33.98 31.34 13.60
CA GLN A 683 -33.76 32.76 13.85
C GLN A 683 -33.61 33.06 15.35
N LEU A 684 -34.51 32.53 16.17
CA LEU A 684 -34.46 32.71 17.62
C LEU A 684 -33.24 32.05 18.25
N GLN A 685 -32.91 30.84 17.80
CA GLN A 685 -31.73 30.12 18.26
C GLN A 685 -30.46 30.92 17.99
N TRP A 686 -30.32 31.50 16.80
CA TRP A 686 -29.15 32.32 16.46
C TRP A 686 -29.10 33.61 17.30
N LEU A 687 -30.21 34.36 17.38
CA LEU A 687 -30.26 35.63 18.12
C LEU A 687 -29.93 35.49 19.61
N PHE A 688 -30.34 34.38 20.22
CA PHE A 688 -30.21 34.17 21.67
C PHE A 688 -29.21 33.07 22.04
N SER A 689 -28.35 32.65 21.09
CA SER A 689 -27.26 31.74 21.41
C SER A 689 -26.26 32.42 22.35
N THR A 690 -25.64 31.64 23.22
CA THR A 690 -24.56 32.11 24.11
C THR A 690 -23.44 32.76 23.32
N ASP A 691 -23.17 32.23 22.15
CA ASP A 691 -22.15 32.67 21.20
C ASP A 691 -22.47 34.11 20.69
N THR A 692 -23.68 34.33 20.18
CA THR A 692 -24.12 35.67 19.72
C THR A 692 -24.16 36.66 20.89
N LEU A 693 -24.71 36.25 22.04
CA LEU A 693 -24.85 37.12 23.20
C LEU A 693 -23.51 37.50 23.82
N SER A 694 -22.49 36.65 23.80
CA SER A 694 -21.18 36.93 24.38
C SER A 694 -20.38 38.00 23.62
N HIS A 695 -20.76 38.28 22.37
CA HIS A 695 -20.04 39.22 21.50
C HIS A 695 -20.91 40.40 21.04
N ILE A 696 -22.15 40.52 21.58
CA ILE A 696 -23.07 41.52 21.11
C ILE A 696 -22.70 42.92 21.62
N SER A 697 -22.78 43.91 20.74
CA SER A 697 -22.62 45.29 21.13
C SER A 697 -23.96 45.90 21.64
N LEU A 698 -23.87 46.96 22.43
CA LEU A 698 -25.07 47.70 22.90
C LEU A 698 -25.97 48.14 21.74
N ASP A 699 -25.36 48.63 20.67
CA ASP A 699 -26.09 49.10 19.48
C ASP A 699 -26.90 47.99 18.80
N LEU A 700 -26.37 46.78 18.75
CA LEU A 700 -27.06 45.61 18.19
C LEU A 700 -28.11 45.10 19.17
N MET A 701 -27.81 45.03 20.45
CA MET A 701 -28.76 44.62 21.48
C MET A 701 -29.97 45.55 21.54
N ALA A 702 -29.78 46.84 21.35
CA ALA A 702 -30.91 47.82 21.28
C ALA A 702 -31.87 47.52 20.10
N GLN A 703 -31.51 46.70 19.13
CA GLN A 703 -32.40 46.29 18.04
C GLN A 703 -33.27 45.06 18.37
N TYR A 704 -32.98 44.32 19.45
CA TYR A 704 -33.75 43.13 19.84
C TYR A 704 -35.24 43.36 20.01
N PRO A 705 -35.72 44.44 20.66
CA PRO A 705 -37.16 44.71 20.75
C PRO A 705 -37.83 44.82 19.37
N ARG A 706 -37.14 45.40 18.39
CA ARG A 706 -37.65 45.55 17.03
C ARG A 706 -37.63 44.20 16.27
N LEU A 707 -36.56 43.41 16.43
CA LEU A 707 -36.44 42.10 15.79
C LEU A 707 -37.50 41.12 16.34
N VAL A 708 -37.68 41.06 17.66
CA VAL A 708 -38.71 40.22 18.31
C VAL A 708 -40.14 40.66 17.92
N ARG A 709 -40.38 41.99 17.80
CA ARG A 709 -41.66 42.52 17.28
C ARG A 709 -41.84 42.13 15.78
N GLY A 710 -40.76 42.04 14.99
CA GLY A 710 -40.82 41.57 13.61
C GLY A 710 -41.33 40.13 13.50
N ILE A 711 -40.87 39.25 14.39
CA ILE A 711 -41.35 37.86 14.49
C ILE A 711 -42.85 37.83 14.89
N GLU A 712 -43.25 38.64 15.86
CA GLU A 712 -44.67 38.77 16.30
C GLU A 712 -45.56 39.16 15.13
N ILE A 713 -45.20 40.21 14.36
CA ILE A 713 -45.94 40.67 13.18
C ILE A 713 -46.00 39.57 12.09
N ARG A 714 -44.95 38.82 11.91
CA ARG A 714 -44.91 37.67 10.99
C ARG A 714 -45.93 36.61 11.43
N LEU A 715 -45.94 36.25 12.71
CA LEU A 715 -46.86 35.26 13.26
C LEU A 715 -48.33 35.71 13.14
N GLU A 716 -48.63 37.01 13.39
CA GLU A 716 -49.95 37.58 13.18
C GLU A 716 -50.45 37.43 11.75
N LYS A 717 -49.58 37.57 10.75
CA LYS A 717 -49.91 37.49 9.31
C LYS A 717 -49.89 36.06 8.77
N LEU A 718 -49.21 35.15 9.44
CA LEU A 718 -48.95 33.81 8.94
C LEU A 718 -50.24 33.05 8.61
N ALA A 719 -51.28 33.14 9.45
CA ALA A 719 -52.54 32.43 9.25
C ALA A 719 -53.22 32.76 7.89
N SER A 720 -53.03 33.99 7.39
CA SER A 720 -53.62 34.48 6.15
C SER A 720 -52.67 34.47 4.95
N GLN A 721 -51.36 34.27 5.15
CA GLN A 721 -50.32 34.46 4.09
C GLN A 721 -49.29 33.37 4.07
N VAL A 722 -49.62 32.12 4.38
CA VAL A 722 -48.71 30.98 4.43
C VAL A 722 -47.90 30.80 3.12
N GLY A 723 -48.54 30.94 1.96
CA GLY A 723 -47.87 30.79 0.67
C GLY A 723 -46.82 31.89 0.38
N LYS A 724 -47.11 33.13 0.82
CA LYS A 724 -46.17 34.24 0.70
C LYS A 724 -45.00 34.11 1.67
N ASP A 725 -45.26 33.64 2.88
CA ASP A 725 -44.23 33.34 3.88
C ASP A 725 -43.28 32.29 3.35
N GLN A 726 -43.78 31.21 2.75
CA GLN A 726 -42.95 30.17 2.14
C GLN A 726 -42.06 30.68 0.98
N GLN A 727 -42.57 31.63 0.19
CA GLN A 727 -41.77 32.26 -0.85
C GLN A 727 -40.60 33.04 -0.23
N TYR A 728 -40.88 33.85 0.79
CA TYR A 728 -39.85 34.60 1.50
C TYR A 728 -38.83 33.73 2.20
N ILE A 729 -39.23 32.57 2.75
CA ILE A 729 -38.33 31.61 3.36
C ILE A 729 -37.37 31.05 2.32
N ARG A 730 -37.81 30.68 1.10
CA ARG A 730 -36.94 30.22 0.04
C ARG A 730 -35.90 31.26 -0.34
N GLU A 731 -36.26 32.51 -0.41
CA GLU A 731 -35.32 33.61 -0.68
C GLU A 731 -34.25 33.72 0.42
N ILE A 732 -34.66 33.55 1.68
CA ILE A 732 -33.75 33.62 2.84
C ILE A 732 -32.85 32.39 2.90
N GLN A 733 -33.38 31.18 2.66
CA GLN A 733 -32.62 29.93 2.72
C GLN A 733 -31.50 29.90 1.71
N ALA A 734 -31.63 30.55 0.55
CA ALA A 734 -30.58 30.69 -0.41
C ALA A 734 -29.28 31.34 0.14
N PHE A 735 -29.42 32.14 1.21
CA PHE A 735 -28.31 32.85 1.87
C PHE A 735 -27.86 32.20 3.17
N LEU A 736 -28.65 31.28 3.76
CA LEU A 736 -28.33 30.64 5.03
C LEU A 736 -27.42 29.40 4.89
N GLN A 737 -27.60 28.61 3.82
CA GLN A 737 -26.93 27.32 3.68
C GLN A 737 -25.41 27.38 3.49
N PRO A 738 -24.82 28.37 2.81
CA PRO A 738 -23.41 28.41 2.56
C PRO A 738 -22.56 29.10 3.64
N VAL A 739 -23.17 29.79 4.61
CA VAL A 739 -22.42 30.57 5.60
C VAL A 739 -21.93 29.70 6.77
N PRO A 740 -20.63 29.54 6.98
CA PRO A 740 -20.11 28.81 8.13
C PRO A 740 -20.45 29.56 9.43
N ASN A 741 -20.63 28.81 10.54
CA ASN A 741 -20.67 29.43 11.85
C ASN A 741 -19.21 29.73 12.30
N PRO A 742 -18.80 31.02 12.37
CA PRO A 742 -17.41 31.38 12.63
C PRO A 742 -16.91 31.00 14.03
N ARG A 743 -17.87 30.68 14.94
CA ARG A 743 -17.59 30.47 16.36
C ARG A 743 -17.81 29.03 16.80
N SER A 744 -18.32 28.13 15.94
CA SER A 744 -18.44 26.70 16.27
C SER A 744 -17.09 26.12 16.58
N SER A 745 -17.01 25.39 17.67
CA SER A 745 -15.79 24.69 18.11
C SER A 745 -15.52 23.50 17.18
N GLY A 746 -14.77 23.68 16.13
CA GLY A 746 -14.31 22.44 15.49
C GLY A 746 -13.61 22.50 14.16
N GLU A 747 -13.93 23.32 13.16
CA GLU A 747 -13.44 22.96 11.83
C GLU A 747 -12.78 24.06 10.99
N GLN A 748 -13.02 25.33 11.22
CA GLN A 748 -12.33 26.38 10.46
C GLN A 748 -11.84 27.51 11.37
N LEU A 749 -10.54 27.70 11.42
CA LEU A 749 -9.92 28.88 12.05
C LEU A 749 -10.07 30.03 11.06
N LEU A 750 -10.93 30.98 11.35
CA LEU A 750 -11.13 32.20 10.55
C LEU A 750 -10.40 33.38 11.16
N SER A 751 -9.90 34.30 10.33
CA SER A 751 -9.36 35.56 10.82
C SER A 751 -10.47 36.39 11.48
N GLU A 752 -10.09 37.31 12.38
CA GLU A 752 -11.06 38.22 13.04
C GLU A 752 -11.86 39.05 12.04
N GLU A 753 -11.18 39.56 11.00
CA GLU A 753 -11.81 40.32 9.92
C GLU A 753 -12.89 39.52 9.21
N LEU A 754 -12.59 38.23 8.91
CA LEU A 754 -13.55 37.36 8.25
C LEU A 754 -14.72 36.96 9.18
N THR A 755 -14.41 36.73 10.46
CA THR A 755 -15.41 36.47 11.49
C THR A 755 -16.39 37.66 11.59
N GLN A 756 -15.86 38.87 11.60
CA GLN A 756 -16.65 40.10 11.67
C GLN A 756 -17.45 40.35 10.37
N ALA A 757 -16.91 39.97 9.22
CA ALA A 757 -17.63 40.02 7.95
C ALA A 757 -18.84 39.06 7.93
N ILE A 758 -18.69 37.86 8.46
CA ILE A 758 -19.75 36.86 8.60
C ILE A 758 -20.84 37.39 9.57
N ASP A 759 -20.45 37.93 10.72
CA ASP A 759 -21.37 38.49 11.67
C ASP A 759 -22.17 39.61 11.03
N ASN A 760 -21.52 40.54 10.35
CA ASN A 760 -22.19 41.65 9.65
C ASN A 760 -23.18 41.16 8.58
N PHE A 761 -22.82 40.06 7.88
CA PHE A 761 -23.73 39.43 6.93
C PHE A 761 -24.98 38.86 7.63
N HIS A 762 -24.82 38.16 8.76
CA HIS A 762 -25.93 37.65 9.56
C HIS A 762 -26.84 38.76 10.08
N TRP A 763 -26.25 39.84 10.56
CA TRP A 763 -27.05 41.00 10.98
C TRP A 763 -27.79 41.67 9.83
N THR A 764 -27.20 41.80 8.66
CA THR A 764 -27.86 42.28 7.45
C THR A 764 -29.01 41.35 7.02
N LEU A 765 -28.87 40.06 7.21
CA LEU A 765 -29.95 39.08 6.98
C LEU A 765 -31.13 39.30 7.95
N GLN A 766 -30.88 39.66 9.22
CA GLN A 766 -31.96 40.01 10.14
C GLN A 766 -32.72 41.26 9.66
N GLU A 767 -32.03 42.26 9.15
CA GLU A 767 -32.65 43.44 8.54
C GLU A 767 -33.46 43.06 7.29
N TYR A 768 -32.96 42.13 6.49
CA TYR A 768 -33.70 41.63 5.33
C TYR A 768 -34.97 40.90 5.73
N ARG A 769 -34.96 40.12 6.82
CA ARG A 769 -36.17 39.54 7.39
C ARG A 769 -37.22 40.61 7.80
N ILE A 770 -36.81 41.71 8.45
CA ILE A 770 -37.67 42.84 8.72
C ILE A 770 -38.29 43.42 7.45
N SER A 771 -37.50 43.60 6.40
CA SER A 771 -38.00 44.13 5.12
C SER A 771 -39.03 43.24 4.43
N LEU A 772 -38.98 41.91 4.63
CA LEU A 772 -39.93 40.96 4.03
C LEU A 772 -41.20 40.80 4.86
N PHE A 773 -41.05 40.55 6.16
CA PHE A 773 -42.17 40.14 7.04
C PHE A 773 -42.80 41.28 7.80
N ALA A 774 -42.03 42.35 8.10
CA ALA A 774 -42.46 43.42 8.99
C ALA A 774 -42.07 44.82 8.51
N GLN A 775 -42.34 45.15 7.26
CA GLN A 775 -41.95 46.40 6.56
C GLN A 775 -42.29 47.69 7.34
N GLN A 776 -43.37 47.71 8.13
CA GLN A 776 -43.77 48.81 8.97
C GLN A 776 -42.77 49.22 10.06
N LEU A 777 -41.85 48.30 10.42
CA LEU A 777 -40.78 48.55 11.41
C LEU A 777 -39.59 49.29 10.86
N LYS A 778 -39.52 49.44 9.54
CA LYS A 778 -38.39 49.97 8.77
C LYS A 778 -37.09 49.22 9.09
N THR A 779 -36.15 49.18 8.16
CA THR A 779 -34.82 48.60 8.34
C THR A 779 -33.84 49.64 8.81
N ARG A 780 -32.87 49.26 9.64
CA ARG A 780 -31.76 50.11 10.09
C ARG A 780 -30.84 50.57 8.94
N VAL A 781 -30.62 49.66 8.00
CA VAL A 781 -29.79 49.89 6.82
C VAL A 781 -30.62 49.59 5.57
N PRO A 782 -30.32 50.22 4.43
CA PRO A 782 -30.95 49.86 3.18
C PRO A 782 -30.60 48.43 2.77
N VAL A 783 -31.58 47.53 2.70
CA VAL A 783 -31.40 46.11 2.38
C VAL A 783 -32.30 45.68 1.23
N SER A 784 -31.76 44.81 0.35
CA SER A 784 -32.52 44.16 -0.72
C SER A 784 -31.83 42.85 -1.10
N ALA A 785 -32.56 41.92 -1.74
CA ALA A 785 -31.95 40.65 -2.22
C ALA A 785 -30.68 40.88 -3.06
N LYS A 786 -30.67 41.89 -3.95
CA LYS A 786 -29.54 42.24 -4.80
C LYS A 786 -28.31 42.70 -4.00
N ARG A 787 -28.53 43.49 -2.92
CA ARG A 787 -27.44 43.96 -2.04
C ARG A 787 -26.90 42.82 -1.19
N LEU A 788 -27.78 41.99 -0.66
CA LEU A 788 -27.41 40.84 0.13
C LEU A 788 -26.62 39.83 -0.73
N GLN A 789 -27.06 39.62 -1.98
CA GLN A 789 -26.33 38.79 -2.94
C GLN A 789 -24.88 39.31 -3.23
N LYS A 790 -24.75 40.62 -3.40
CA LYS A 790 -23.45 41.25 -3.60
C LYS A 790 -22.55 41.04 -2.37
N GLN A 791 -23.10 41.33 -1.17
CA GLN A 791 -22.37 41.13 0.07
C GLN A 791 -21.99 39.65 0.29
N TRP A 792 -22.88 38.74 -0.08
CA TRP A 792 -22.58 37.31 -0.06
C TRP A 792 -21.43 36.91 -1.01
N LEU A 793 -21.45 37.41 -2.25
CA LEU A 793 -20.40 37.13 -3.21
C LEU A 793 -19.01 37.64 -2.78
N GLU A 794 -18.98 38.83 -2.15
CA GLU A 794 -17.76 39.39 -1.57
C GLU A 794 -17.28 38.56 -0.38
N LEU A 795 -18.17 38.09 0.46
CA LEU A 795 -17.85 37.24 1.59
C LEU A 795 -17.39 35.83 1.15
N ASP A 796 -18.08 35.23 0.18
CA ASP A 796 -17.74 33.93 -0.40
C ASP A 796 -16.35 33.95 -1.06
N ASP A 797 -16.01 35.03 -1.77
CA ASP A 797 -14.67 35.24 -2.32
C ASP A 797 -13.61 35.33 -1.22
N GLN A 798 -13.88 36.04 -0.13
CA GLN A 798 -12.99 36.11 1.05
C GLN A 798 -12.87 34.76 1.75
N LEU A 799 -13.97 34.03 1.94
CA LEU A 799 -13.96 32.67 2.54
C LEU A 799 -13.16 31.71 1.72
N ARG A 800 -13.29 31.74 0.40
CA ARG A 800 -12.54 30.89 -0.52
C ARG A 800 -11.04 31.18 -0.47
N ARG A 801 -10.65 32.45 -0.50
CA ARG A 801 -9.24 32.86 -0.36
C ARG A 801 -8.64 32.44 0.97
N PHE A 802 -9.47 32.34 1.97
CA PHE A 802 -9.05 31.90 3.30
C PHE A 802 -9.00 30.38 3.46
N THR A 803 -9.80 29.65 2.69
CA THR A 803 -9.84 28.18 2.70
C THR A 803 -8.79 27.57 1.75
N LEU A 804 -8.27 28.36 0.82
CA LEU A 804 -7.18 28.03 -0.09
C LEU A 804 -5.82 28.32 0.53
#